data_7da266900c9767b7f9ac19f816d25a2e
#
_entry.id   7da266900c9767b7f9ac19f816d25a2e
#
_cell.length_a   1.000
_cell.length_b   1.000
_cell.length_c   1.000
_cell.angle_alpha   90.00
_cell.angle_beta   90.00
_cell.angle_gamma   90.00
#
_symmetry.space_group_name_H-M   'P 1'
#
loop_
_entity.id
_entity.type
_entity.pdbx_description
1 polymer ?
#
loop_
_entity_poly.entity_id
_entity_poly.type
_entity_poly.pdbx_seq_one_letter_code
_entity_poly.pdbx_strand_id
1 'polypeptide(L)'
;MPGHLLLPSEPIQLPLLPLRDVVVFPHMVIPLFVGRPKSIKALEAAMETGKNVLLVAQKTAAKDEPGVEDLYEVGCIANILQMLKLPDGTVKVLVEGVQRAEVSQVEDSQGYFCCEATPTSMSALDAHETEALRRAIMAQFDQYVKLNKKVPQEILSSLGGIDDPSRLADTICAHLPVKLEQKQRLLEMTDVVQRLESLLADLESEIDILQVEKRIRGRVKRQMEKSQREYYLNEQVKAIQKELGEGEEGADLEELEKKIKAARMPKEALKKAESELKKLKLMSPMSAEATVIRNFIDTLVTLPWKKKTKINNDLANAEKVLDEDHYGLDKVKERILEYLAVQQRVERVKAPILCLVGPPGVGKTSLGQSIARATNRKFVRMALGGVRDESEIRGHRRTYIGSMPGKILSSLTKVGVRNPLFLLDEVDKMGMDFRGDPASALLEVLDPEQNHTFQDHYVEVDFDLSDVMFVATSNSLNIPGPLLDRLEIIRLAGYTEDEKTSIAMNYLIPKQIKNNGLKKDELKIEESAVRSMIRYYTREAGVRSLEREISKICRKVVKLLLLKKEAAPVTVNADNLEKFLSVKMYDFGLAAKENQVGQVTGLAWTEVGGDLLTIEAAVMPGKGVITRTGSIGDVMKESVEAAKTVVRSRARALGIADEAFEKKDIHIHFPDGATPKDGPSAGIAITTALVSVFTGIPIRSDVAMTGEITLRGEVLPIGGLKEKLLAAHRGGIKLALIPEENVKDLIDIPDNVKNAIEIVPVRWIDKVLELALERKPVALPDPTPEELAKKAAEASKANEKISSGEALKH
;
A
#
# COMPACT_ATOMS: atom_id res chain seq x y z
N MET A 1 -28.48 36.16 -1.05
CA MET A 1 -29.30 35.88 -2.24
C MET A 1 -30.57 35.19 -1.79
N PRO A 2 -31.77 35.56 -2.26
CA PRO A 2 -33.05 35.08 -1.70
C PRO A 2 -33.31 33.64 -2.11
N GLY A 3 -33.90 32.91 -1.16
CA GLY A 3 -34.22 31.50 -1.26
C GLY A 3 -35.23 31.19 -2.38
N HIS A 4 -34.89 30.21 -3.15
CA HIS A 4 -35.85 29.53 -4.02
C HIS A 4 -36.82 28.70 -3.16
N LEU A 5 -38.05 29.17 -3.04
CA LEU A 5 -39.21 28.33 -2.74
C LEU A 5 -39.37 27.33 -3.90
N LEU A 6 -38.97 26.09 -3.67
CA LEU A 6 -39.28 25.01 -4.60
C LEU A 6 -40.74 24.62 -4.42
N LEU A 7 -41.53 24.79 -5.46
CA LEU A 7 -42.89 24.22 -5.69
C LEU A 7 -42.83 22.68 -5.53
N PRO A 8 -43.95 21.97 -5.28
CA PRO A 8 -43.95 20.52 -5.19
C PRO A 8 -43.31 19.96 -6.47
N SER A 9 -42.15 19.36 -6.28
CA SER A 9 -41.31 18.90 -7.38
C SER A 9 -41.88 17.63 -7.97
N GLU A 10 -41.89 17.55 -9.30
CA GLU A 10 -42.20 16.34 -10.04
C GLU A 10 -41.34 15.16 -9.53
N PRO A 11 -41.89 13.92 -9.52
CA PRO A 11 -41.15 12.76 -9.08
C PRO A 11 -39.88 12.58 -9.93
N ILE A 12 -38.76 12.34 -9.28
CA ILE A 12 -37.43 12.21 -9.92
C ILE A 12 -37.06 10.73 -9.91
N GLN A 13 -36.70 10.17 -11.06
CA GLN A 13 -36.14 8.83 -11.12
C GLN A 13 -34.71 8.83 -10.65
N LEU A 14 -34.43 8.04 -9.60
CA LEU A 14 -33.08 7.92 -9.00
C LEU A 14 -32.71 6.46 -8.75
N PRO A 15 -31.43 6.11 -8.90
CA PRO A 15 -30.92 4.86 -8.36
C PRO A 15 -31.08 4.83 -6.84
N LEU A 16 -31.54 3.70 -6.29
CA LEU A 16 -31.76 3.50 -4.86
C LEU A 16 -30.68 2.62 -4.26
N LEU A 17 -30.12 3.08 -3.16
CA LEU A 17 -29.10 2.37 -2.38
C LEU A 17 -29.65 1.95 -1.03
N PRO A 18 -29.88 0.64 -0.78
CA PRO A 18 -30.32 0.13 0.52
C PRO A 18 -29.21 0.19 1.55
N LEU A 19 -29.44 0.84 2.69
CA LEU A 19 -28.53 0.94 3.82
C LEU A 19 -28.91 -0.03 4.93
N ARG A 20 -27.96 -0.79 5.47
CA ARG A 20 -28.20 -1.88 6.42
C ARG A 20 -28.52 -1.38 7.83
N ASP A 21 -27.72 -0.45 8.33
CA ASP A 21 -27.66 -0.05 9.74
C ASP A 21 -27.51 1.45 9.98
N VAL A 22 -27.71 2.23 8.94
CA VAL A 22 -27.55 3.68 8.94
C VAL A 22 -28.76 4.36 8.32
N VAL A 23 -29.23 5.42 8.97
CA VAL A 23 -30.18 6.38 8.40
C VAL A 23 -29.42 7.66 8.09
N VAL A 24 -29.52 8.15 6.87
CA VAL A 24 -28.86 9.37 6.41
C VAL A 24 -29.85 10.53 6.43
N PHE A 25 -29.47 11.60 7.11
CA PHE A 25 -30.24 12.84 7.20
C PHE A 25 -29.75 13.89 6.20
N PRO A 26 -30.56 14.85 5.80
CA PRO A 26 -30.10 16.01 5.04
C PRO A 26 -28.92 16.71 5.71
N HIS A 27 -27.98 17.20 4.91
CA HIS A 27 -26.73 17.86 5.34
C HIS A 27 -25.75 16.96 6.10
N MET A 28 -26.00 15.66 6.21
CA MET A 28 -25.09 14.68 6.80
C MET A 28 -24.08 14.22 5.74
N VAL A 29 -22.79 14.34 6.05
CA VAL A 29 -21.71 13.80 5.22
C VAL A 29 -21.19 12.53 5.87
N ILE A 30 -21.30 11.40 5.16
CA ILE A 30 -20.93 10.10 5.70
C ILE A 30 -20.21 9.23 4.67
N PRO A 31 -19.12 8.54 5.05
CA PRO A 31 -18.53 7.51 4.23
C PRO A 31 -19.31 6.19 4.37
N LEU A 32 -19.74 5.62 3.26
CA LEU A 32 -20.40 4.33 3.19
C LEU A 32 -19.47 3.31 2.52
N PHE A 33 -19.52 2.07 3.00
CA PHE A 33 -18.81 0.94 2.41
C PHE A 33 -19.82 0.02 1.74
N VAL A 34 -19.77 -0.05 0.43
CA VAL A 34 -20.75 -0.76 -0.39
C VAL A 34 -20.11 -1.97 -1.04
N GLY A 35 -20.54 -3.17 -0.65
CA GLY A 35 -20.01 -4.44 -1.16
C GLY A 35 -21.03 -5.25 -1.99
N ARG A 36 -22.33 -4.90 -1.96
CA ARG A 36 -23.36 -5.62 -2.70
C ARG A 36 -23.31 -5.31 -4.19
N PRO A 37 -23.31 -6.31 -5.09
CA PRO A 37 -23.24 -6.08 -6.54
C PRO A 37 -24.32 -5.15 -7.07
N LYS A 38 -25.58 -5.28 -6.62
CA LYS A 38 -26.71 -4.41 -7.00
C LYS A 38 -26.46 -2.96 -6.55
N SER A 39 -25.96 -2.77 -5.33
CA SER A 39 -25.67 -1.45 -4.78
C SER A 39 -24.49 -0.76 -5.48
N ILE A 40 -23.49 -1.52 -5.90
CA ILE A 40 -22.35 -1.00 -6.68
C ILE A 40 -22.83 -0.51 -8.04
N LYS A 41 -23.68 -1.29 -8.72
CA LYS A 41 -24.29 -0.87 -9.99
C LYS A 41 -25.17 0.37 -9.85
N ALA A 42 -25.94 0.49 -8.76
CA ALA A 42 -26.72 1.69 -8.48
C ALA A 42 -25.84 2.94 -8.35
N LEU A 43 -24.68 2.81 -7.67
CA LEU A 43 -23.71 3.91 -7.56
C LEU A 43 -23.07 4.25 -8.91
N GLU A 44 -22.74 3.26 -9.73
CA GLU A 44 -22.20 3.48 -11.07
C GLU A 44 -23.21 4.21 -11.95
N ALA A 45 -24.49 3.77 -11.95
CA ALA A 45 -25.57 4.44 -12.66
C ALA A 45 -25.80 5.88 -12.14
N ALA A 46 -25.74 6.11 -10.83
CA ALA A 46 -25.84 7.44 -10.25
C ALA A 46 -24.71 8.37 -10.72
N MET A 47 -23.50 7.84 -10.87
CA MET A 47 -22.37 8.63 -11.37
C MET A 47 -22.52 9.09 -12.82
N GLU A 48 -23.25 8.31 -13.64
CA GLU A 48 -23.56 8.64 -15.03
C GLU A 48 -24.73 9.63 -15.16
N THR A 49 -25.70 9.59 -14.24
CA THR A 49 -26.97 10.34 -14.30
C THR A 49 -27.02 11.59 -13.42
N GLY A 50 -25.88 12.17 -13.01
CA GLY A 50 -25.86 13.45 -12.28
C GLY A 50 -25.42 13.37 -10.82
N LYS A 51 -24.86 12.26 -10.36
CA LYS A 51 -24.31 12.00 -9.03
C LYS A 51 -25.30 12.01 -7.88
N ASN A 52 -26.61 11.92 -8.19
CA ASN A 52 -27.65 11.81 -7.18
C ASN A 52 -28.03 10.35 -6.96
N VAL A 53 -28.22 9.97 -5.73
CA VAL A 53 -28.66 8.64 -5.31
C VAL A 53 -29.67 8.76 -4.19
N LEU A 54 -30.66 7.88 -4.15
CA LEU A 54 -31.58 7.81 -3.03
C LEU A 54 -31.10 6.79 -2.01
N LEU A 55 -30.87 7.22 -0.78
CA LEU A 55 -30.44 6.39 0.34
C LEU A 55 -31.64 6.02 1.19
N VAL A 56 -31.88 4.72 1.36
CA VAL A 56 -33.04 4.21 2.11
C VAL A 56 -32.57 3.16 3.09
N ALA A 57 -32.97 3.25 4.35
CA ALA A 57 -32.64 2.25 5.36
C ALA A 57 -33.45 0.96 5.20
N GLN A 58 -32.88 -0.18 5.59
CA GLN A 58 -33.57 -1.45 5.66
C GLN A 58 -34.34 -1.57 7.00
N LYS A 59 -35.53 -2.15 6.98
CA LYS A 59 -36.33 -2.47 8.18
C LYS A 59 -35.64 -3.52 9.06
N THR A 60 -34.87 -4.42 8.45
CA THR A 60 -34.17 -5.50 9.17
C THR A 60 -32.71 -5.61 8.71
N ALA A 61 -31.77 -5.34 9.58
CA ALA A 61 -30.34 -5.37 9.27
C ALA A 61 -29.78 -6.79 8.96
N ALA A 62 -30.49 -7.86 9.38
CA ALA A 62 -30.03 -9.24 9.21
C ALA A 62 -30.17 -9.79 7.77
N LYS A 63 -30.93 -9.11 6.89
CA LYS A 63 -31.17 -9.59 5.54
C LYS A 63 -30.11 -9.07 4.58
N ASP A 64 -29.33 -9.97 4.00
CA ASP A 64 -28.21 -9.57 3.11
C ASP A 64 -28.70 -9.04 1.76
N GLU A 65 -29.78 -9.60 1.20
CA GLU A 65 -30.42 -9.13 -0.03
C GLU A 65 -31.85 -8.68 0.30
N PRO A 66 -32.08 -7.37 0.53
CA PRO A 66 -33.40 -6.85 0.83
C PRO A 66 -34.27 -6.83 -0.44
N GLY A 67 -35.55 -7.23 -0.28
CA GLY A 67 -36.60 -6.96 -1.25
C GLY A 67 -37.15 -5.54 -1.08
N VAL A 68 -38.07 -5.14 -1.95
CA VAL A 68 -38.70 -3.82 -1.87
C VAL A 68 -39.48 -3.64 -0.55
N GLU A 69 -40.15 -4.71 -0.06
CA GLU A 69 -40.87 -4.72 1.21
C GLU A 69 -40.02 -4.54 2.46
N ASP A 70 -38.71 -4.81 2.34
CA ASP A 70 -37.75 -4.69 3.46
C ASP A 70 -37.20 -3.26 3.61
N LEU A 71 -37.58 -2.35 2.74
CA LEU A 71 -37.13 -0.96 2.73
C LEU A 71 -38.16 -0.04 3.39
N TYR A 72 -37.69 1.05 3.95
CA TYR A 72 -38.58 2.13 4.43
C TYR A 72 -39.08 2.96 3.25
N GLU A 73 -40.23 3.61 3.46
CA GLU A 73 -40.91 4.40 2.40
C GLU A 73 -40.38 5.83 2.27
N VAL A 74 -39.56 6.28 3.23
CA VAL A 74 -38.89 7.59 3.22
C VAL A 74 -37.40 7.42 3.30
N GLY A 75 -36.70 8.09 2.40
CA GLY A 75 -35.25 8.11 2.34
C GLY A 75 -34.68 9.53 2.24
N CYS A 76 -33.42 9.61 1.95
CA CYS A 76 -32.71 10.87 1.72
C CYS A 76 -32.05 10.86 0.34
N ILE A 77 -32.37 11.83 -0.50
CA ILE A 77 -31.63 12.11 -1.72
C ILE A 77 -30.25 12.60 -1.31
N ALA A 78 -29.20 11.98 -1.83
CA ALA A 78 -27.84 12.32 -1.50
C ALA A 78 -26.98 12.55 -2.75
N ASN A 79 -26.03 13.45 -2.63
CA ASN A 79 -25.00 13.71 -3.63
C ASN A 79 -23.78 12.83 -3.36
N ILE A 80 -23.23 12.22 -4.39
CA ILE A 80 -21.97 11.49 -4.32
C ILE A 80 -20.83 12.49 -4.47
N LEU A 81 -20.11 12.73 -3.37
CA LEU A 81 -18.96 13.64 -3.33
C LEU A 81 -17.69 12.96 -3.85
N GLN A 82 -17.46 11.71 -3.45
CA GLN A 82 -16.29 10.93 -3.84
C GLN A 82 -16.62 9.45 -3.84
N MET A 83 -16.10 8.72 -4.82
CA MET A 83 -16.21 7.27 -4.92
C MET A 83 -14.82 6.66 -5.14
N LEU A 84 -14.47 5.65 -4.35
CA LEU A 84 -13.19 4.94 -4.42
C LEU A 84 -13.44 3.43 -4.44
N LYS A 85 -13.00 2.75 -5.48
CA LYS A 85 -13.03 1.28 -5.53
C LYS A 85 -11.84 0.71 -4.78
N LEU A 86 -12.11 -0.19 -3.84
CA LEU A 86 -11.08 -0.85 -3.03
C LEU A 86 -10.62 -2.17 -3.69
N PRO A 87 -9.42 -2.66 -3.35
CA PRO A 87 -8.86 -3.88 -3.96
C PRO A 87 -9.66 -5.16 -3.67
N ASP A 88 -10.47 -5.16 -2.62
CA ASP A 88 -11.35 -6.28 -2.20
C ASP A 88 -12.67 -6.33 -2.98
N GLY A 89 -12.89 -5.40 -3.92
CA GLY A 89 -14.12 -5.28 -4.70
C GLY A 89 -15.21 -4.43 -4.03
N THR A 90 -15.00 -3.94 -2.80
CA THR A 90 -15.92 -3.00 -2.16
C THR A 90 -15.71 -1.57 -2.67
N VAL A 91 -16.75 -0.76 -2.60
CA VAL A 91 -16.71 0.65 -3.00
C VAL A 91 -16.89 1.50 -1.75
N LYS A 92 -15.91 2.33 -1.46
CA LYS A 92 -16.04 3.40 -0.47
C LYS A 92 -16.59 4.63 -1.17
N VAL A 93 -17.76 5.08 -0.74
CA VAL A 93 -18.41 6.27 -1.28
C VAL A 93 -18.63 7.28 -0.17
N LEU A 94 -18.26 8.54 -0.42
CA LEU A 94 -18.59 9.66 0.45
C LEU A 94 -19.83 10.32 -0.11
N VAL A 95 -20.89 10.37 0.69
CA VAL A 95 -22.18 10.94 0.30
C VAL A 95 -22.57 12.08 1.21
N GLU A 96 -23.28 13.07 0.65
CA GLU A 96 -23.88 14.17 1.39
C GLU A 96 -25.39 14.13 1.18
N GLY A 97 -26.16 13.98 2.27
CA GLY A 97 -27.61 14.07 2.24
C GLY A 97 -28.06 15.46 1.81
N VAL A 98 -29.00 15.55 0.89
CA VAL A 98 -29.52 16.82 0.36
C VAL A 98 -30.91 17.10 0.87
N GLN A 99 -31.86 16.19 0.64
CA GLN A 99 -33.27 16.39 0.90
C GLN A 99 -33.97 15.07 1.19
N ARG A 100 -35.00 15.10 2.05
CA ARG A 100 -35.93 13.97 2.25
C ARG A 100 -36.72 13.71 1.01
N ALA A 101 -37.02 12.45 0.73
CA ALA A 101 -37.90 12.08 -0.35
C ALA A 101 -38.74 10.85 0.03
N GLU A 102 -39.95 10.85 -0.37
CA GLU A 102 -40.85 9.70 -0.31
C GLU A 102 -40.55 8.79 -1.52
N VAL A 103 -40.52 7.50 -1.28
CA VAL A 103 -40.14 6.49 -2.26
C VAL A 103 -41.39 5.88 -2.85
N SER A 104 -41.55 5.94 -4.16
CA SER A 104 -42.61 5.30 -4.90
C SER A 104 -42.04 4.50 -6.07
N GLN A 105 -42.81 3.52 -6.58
CA GLN A 105 -42.48 2.74 -7.76
C GLN A 105 -41.05 2.19 -7.81
N VAL A 106 -40.68 1.39 -6.79
CA VAL A 106 -39.35 0.76 -6.79
C VAL A 106 -39.35 -0.42 -7.76
N GLU A 107 -38.49 -0.34 -8.77
CA GLU A 107 -38.30 -1.38 -9.78
C GLU A 107 -36.88 -1.97 -9.68
N ASP A 108 -36.76 -3.28 -9.80
CA ASP A 108 -35.49 -3.98 -9.97
C ASP A 108 -35.22 -4.14 -11.47
N SER A 109 -34.92 -3.03 -12.12
CA SER A 109 -34.61 -2.97 -13.55
C SER A 109 -33.09 -2.80 -13.74
N GLN A 110 -32.50 -3.47 -14.73
CA GLN A 110 -31.08 -3.40 -15.07
C GLN A 110 -30.10 -3.97 -14.00
N GLY A 111 -30.62 -4.71 -12.99
CA GLY A 111 -29.81 -5.35 -11.96
C GLY A 111 -29.39 -4.43 -10.81
N TYR A 112 -30.12 -3.35 -10.58
CA TYR A 112 -30.12 -2.49 -9.41
C TYR A 112 -31.52 -1.90 -9.17
N PHE A 113 -31.77 -1.37 -7.97
CA PHE A 113 -33.02 -0.72 -7.65
C PHE A 113 -33.05 0.70 -8.20
N CYS A 114 -34.10 1.00 -8.98
CA CYS A 114 -34.45 2.33 -9.40
C CYS A 114 -35.83 2.68 -8.83
N CYS A 115 -36.05 3.91 -8.43
CA CYS A 115 -37.30 4.36 -7.84
C CYS A 115 -37.66 5.77 -8.28
N GLU A 116 -38.94 6.11 -8.15
CA GLU A 116 -39.40 7.49 -8.19
C GLU A 116 -39.30 8.08 -6.79
N ALA A 117 -38.49 9.13 -6.64
CA ALA A 117 -38.34 9.88 -5.42
C ALA A 117 -39.10 11.20 -5.51
N THR A 118 -40.06 11.40 -4.63
CA THR A 118 -40.79 12.68 -4.51
C THR A 118 -40.20 13.49 -3.37
N PRO A 119 -39.48 14.60 -3.61
CA PRO A 119 -38.95 15.44 -2.56
C PRO A 119 -40.06 15.97 -1.67
N THR A 120 -39.88 15.80 -0.37
CA THR A 120 -40.87 16.21 0.62
C THR A 120 -40.72 17.70 0.97
N SER A 121 -41.81 18.48 0.86
CA SER A 121 -41.81 19.86 1.30
C SER A 121 -42.06 19.95 2.82
N MET A 122 -41.44 20.90 3.48
CA MET A 122 -41.62 21.13 4.91
C MET A 122 -42.86 21.98 5.16
N SER A 123 -43.52 21.72 6.30
CA SER A 123 -44.64 22.53 6.77
C SER A 123 -44.20 23.94 7.19
N ALA A 124 -45.10 24.91 7.17
CA ALA A 124 -44.85 26.28 7.58
C ALA A 124 -44.50 26.32 9.09
N LEU A 125 -43.45 27.06 9.47
CA LEU A 125 -42.94 27.13 10.85
C LEU A 125 -43.64 28.20 11.64
N ASP A 126 -44.11 27.89 12.87
CA ASP A 126 -44.40 28.90 13.90
C ASP A 126 -43.10 29.37 14.56
N ALA A 127 -42.72 30.59 14.30
CA ALA A 127 -41.39 31.10 14.66
C ALA A 127 -41.13 31.15 16.19
N HIS A 128 -42.17 31.30 17.03
CA HIS A 128 -42.01 31.40 18.48
C HIS A 128 -41.86 30.03 19.14
N GLU A 129 -42.65 29.04 18.73
CA GLU A 129 -42.61 27.69 19.29
C GLU A 129 -41.34 26.96 18.88
N THR A 130 -40.96 27.11 17.63
CA THR A 130 -39.73 26.51 17.07
C THR A 130 -38.45 27.05 17.75
N GLU A 131 -38.39 28.33 18.08
CA GLU A 131 -37.23 28.92 18.74
C GLU A 131 -37.16 28.48 20.22
N ALA A 132 -38.29 28.25 20.88
CA ALA A 132 -38.31 27.71 22.26
C ALA A 132 -37.80 26.26 22.27
N LEU A 133 -38.24 25.41 21.34
CA LEU A 133 -37.80 24.04 21.21
C LEU A 133 -36.31 23.96 20.82
N ARG A 134 -35.85 24.82 19.90
CA ARG A 134 -34.45 24.93 19.54
C ARG A 134 -33.56 25.16 20.76
N ARG A 135 -33.91 26.10 21.62
CA ARG A 135 -33.15 26.39 22.85
C ARG A 135 -33.20 25.23 23.85
N ALA A 136 -34.34 24.58 24.01
CA ALA A 136 -34.48 23.42 24.87
C ALA A 136 -33.59 22.25 24.40
N ILE A 137 -33.62 21.94 23.12
CA ILE A 137 -32.81 20.88 22.52
C ILE A 137 -31.32 21.18 22.66
N MET A 138 -30.88 22.40 22.40
CA MET A 138 -29.47 22.81 22.58
C MET A 138 -29.00 22.63 24.01
N ALA A 139 -29.84 23.01 24.99
CA ALA A 139 -29.53 22.86 26.41
C ALA A 139 -29.45 21.38 26.83
N GLN A 140 -30.37 20.55 26.36
CA GLN A 140 -30.35 19.09 26.61
C GLN A 140 -29.19 18.42 25.91
N PHE A 141 -28.86 18.79 24.68
CA PHE A 141 -27.72 18.25 23.95
C PHE A 141 -26.37 18.61 24.59
N ASP A 142 -26.24 19.85 25.14
CA ASP A 142 -25.05 20.21 25.93
C ASP A 142 -24.91 19.33 27.17
N GLN A 143 -26.02 19.03 27.85
CA GLN A 143 -26.05 18.09 29.00
C GLN A 143 -25.67 16.66 28.55
N TYR A 144 -26.18 16.21 27.43
CA TYR A 144 -25.87 14.91 26.87
C TYR A 144 -24.37 14.75 26.53
N VAL A 145 -23.79 15.76 25.88
CA VAL A 145 -22.34 15.76 25.52
C VAL A 145 -21.47 15.74 26.78
N LYS A 146 -21.85 16.47 27.85
CA LYS A 146 -21.14 16.45 29.13
C LYS A 146 -21.20 15.09 29.84
N LEU A 147 -22.25 14.32 29.65
CA LEU A 147 -22.40 12.99 30.21
C LEU A 147 -21.78 11.90 29.34
N ASN A 148 -21.83 12.06 28.02
CA ASN A 148 -21.32 11.10 27.04
C ASN A 148 -19.95 11.52 26.50
N LYS A 149 -18.87 10.98 27.09
CA LYS A 149 -17.49 11.27 26.70
C LYS A 149 -17.10 10.82 25.28
N LYS A 150 -17.97 10.09 24.56
CA LYS A 150 -17.71 9.63 23.21
C LYS A 150 -18.01 10.69 22.13
N VAL A 151 -18.77 11.73 22.48
CA VAL A 151 -19.14 12.82 21.58
C VAL A 151 -18.17 13.97 21.78
N PRO A 152 -17.45 14.42 20.73
CA PRO A 152 -16.51 15.53 20.80
C PRO A 152 -17.21 16.85 21.20
N GLN A 153 -16.62 17.63 22.08
CA GLN A 153 -17.19 18.92 22.50
C GLN A 153 -17.24 19.97 21.37
N GLU A 154 -16.43 19.79 20.34
CA GLU A 154 -16.36 20.66 19.15
C GLU A 154 -17.69 20.70 18.37
N ILE A 155 -18.52 19.66 18.49
CA ILE A 155 -19.84 19.60 17.86
C ILE A 155 -20.76 20.68 18.39
N LEU A 156 -20.67 21.05 19.68
CA LEU A 156 -21.48 22.11 20.26
C LEU A 156 -21.21 23.47 19.61
N SER A 157 -19.97 23.77 19.29
CA SER A 157 -19.63 25.03 18.59
C SER A 157 -20.15 25.05 17.15
N SER A 158 -20.16 23.91 16.47
CA SER A 158 -20.70 23.79 15.11
C SER A 158 -22.22 23.96 15.07
N LEU A 159 -22.92 23.41 16.08
CA LEU A 159 -24.39 23.53 16.20
C LEU A 159 -24.84 24.95 16.53
N GLY A 160 -24.04 25.70 17.30
CA GLY A 160 -24.35 27.11 17.64
C GLY A 160 -24.43 28.06 16.46
N GLY A 161 -23.89 27.70 15.31
CA GLY A 161 -23.93 28.46 14.05
C GLY A 161 -25.08 28.05 13.10
N ILE A 162 -25.96 27.10 13.52
CA ILE A 162 -27.07 26.64 12.68
C ILE A 162 -28.36 27.35 13.09
N ASP A 163 -28.82 28.25 12.24
CA ASP A 163 -30.07 29.02 12.50
C ASP A 163 -31.33 28.28 12.05
N ASP A 164 -31.22 27.36 11.09
CA ASP A 164 -32.34 26.57 10.59
C ASP A 164 -32.68 25.42 11.57
N PRO A 165 -33.89 25.41 12.18
CA PRO A 165 -34.32 24.41 13.15
C PRO A 165 -34.37 22.97 12.58
N SER A 166 -34.74 22.82 11.32
CA SER A 166 -34.76 21.52 10.66
C SER A 166 -33.36 20.95 10.50
N ARG A 167 -32.42 21.75 10.04
CA ARG A 167 -31.01 21.37 9.88
C ARG A 167 -30.37 21.08 11.26
N LEU A 168 -30.74 21.83 12.29
CA LEU A 168 -30.26 21.57 13.65
C LEU A 168 -30.72 20.21 14.15
N ALA A 169 -32.02 19.90 13.99
CA ALA A 169 -32.58 18.59 14.36
C ALA A 169 -31.85 17.45 13.65
N ASP A 170 -31.68 17.55 12.33
CA ASP A 170 -31.03 16.53 11.52
C ASP A 170 -29.56 16.31 11.93
N THR A 171 -28.83 17.38 12.23
CA THR A 171 -27.45 17.29 12.70
C THR A 171 -27.35 16.61 14.06
N ILE A 172 -28.25 16.91 14.99
CA ILE A 172 -28.27 16.27 16.31
C ILE A 172 -28.65 14.79 16.17
N CYS A 173 -29.68 14.45 15.37
CA CYS A 173 -30.10 13.05 15.11
C CYS A 173 -28.96 12.18 14.60
N ALA A 174 -28.08 12.73 13.76
CA ALA A 174 -26.91 12.02 13.26
C ALA A 174 -25.97 11.55 14.39
N HIS A 175 -25.85 12.33 15.47
CA HIS A 175 -24.92 12.06 16.59
C HIS A 175 -25.54 11.29 17.76
N LEU A 176 -26.85 11.04 17.75
CA LEU A 176 -27.51 10.26 18.79
C LEU A 176 -27.35 8.75 18.54
N PRO A 177 -27.03 7.96 19.59
CA PRO A 177 -26.90 6.50 19.51
C PRO A 177 -28.24 5.77 19.66
N VAL A 178 -29.33 6.37 19.20
CA VAL A 178 -30.67 5.78 19.25
C VAL A 178 -30.82 4.69 18.17
N LYS A 179 -31.79 3.78 18.33
CA LYS A 179 -32.05 2.67 17.43
C LYS A 179 -32.42 3.17 16.01
N LEU A 180 -32.11 2.34 15.01
CA LEU A 180 -32.37 2.65 13.60
C LEU A 180 -33.84 3.05 13.37
N GLU A 181 -34.78 2.33 13.97
CA GLU A 181 -36.22 2.60 13.88
C GLU A 181 -36.60 4.01 14.39
N GLN A 182 -35.94 4.48 15.47
CA GLN A 182 -36.18 5.82 16.01
C GLN A 182 -35.59 6.89 15.09
N LYS A 183 -34.35 6.66 14.56
CA LYS A 183 -33.78 7.57 13.55
C LYS A 183 -34.64 7.66 12.31
N GLN A 184 -35.14 6.53 11.83
CA GLN A 184 -35.99 6.49 10.66
C GLN A 184 -37.32 7.24 10.90
N ARG A 185 -37.93 7.05 12.06
CA ARG A 185 -39.15 7.81 12.45
C ARG A 185 -38.91 9.32 12.43
N LEU A 186 -37.75 9.78 12.91
CA LEU A 186 -37.38 11.20 12.88
C LEU A 186 -37.12 11.70 11.42
N LEU A 187 -36.62 10.83 10.54
CA LEU A 187 -36.48 11.14 9.11
C LEU A 187 -37.85 11.28 8.43
N GLU A 188 -38.80 10.44 8.76
CA GLU A 188 -40.16 10.41 8.18
C GLU A 188 -41.03 11.60 8.59
N MET A 189 -40.73 12.23 9.73
CA MET A 189 -41.51 13.38 10.22
C MET A 189 -41.25 14.62 9.34
N THR A 190 -42.28 15.04 8.60
CA THR A 190 -42.26 16.23 7.74
C THR A 190 -42.54 17.51 8.52
N ASP A 191 -43.28 17.41 9.63
CA ASP A 191 -43.51 18.52 10.55
C ASP A 191 -42.27 18.74 11.42
N VAL A 192 -41.66 19.93 11.31
CA VAL A 192 -40.45 20.30 12.03
C VAL A 192 -40.68 20.41 13.53
N VAL A 193 -41.84 20.91 13.97
CA VAL A 193 -42.19 21.06 15.41
C VAL A 193 -42.29 19.67 16.04
N GLN A 194 -43.07 18.77 15.46
CA GLN A 194 -43.21 17.40 15.97
C GLN A 194 -41.87 16.64 15.98
N ARG A 195 -41.01 16.90 14.99
CA ARG A 195 -39.68 16.32 14.94
C ARG A 195 -38.78 16.80 16.06
N LEU A 196 -38.81 18.12 16.35
CA LEU A 196 -38.06 18.72 17.45
C LEU A 196 -38.56 18.21 18.81
N GLU A 197 -39.87 18.08 18.98
CA GLU A 197 -40.46 17.49 20.22
C GLU A 197 -40.04 16.03 20.43
N SER A 198 -40.11 15.22 19.33
CA SER A 198 -39.68 13.82 19.38
C SER A 198 -38.19 13.70 19.67
N LEU A 199 -37.36 14.55 19.05
CA LEU A 199 -35.93 14.61 19.30
C LEU A 199 -35.61 15.00 20.76
N LEU A 200 -36.36 15.96 21.33
CA LEU A 200 -36.20 16.35 22.71
C LEU A 200 -36.52 15.20 23.68
N ALA A 201 -37.59 14.46 23.41
CA ALA A 201 -37.95 13.28 24.21
C ALA A 201 -36.91 12.16 24.11
N ASP A 202 -36.38 11.90 22.93
CA ASP A 202 -35.30 10.92 22.72
C ASP A 202 -34.01 11.35 23.43
N LEU A 203 -33.66 12.64 23.41
CA LEU A 203 -32.52 13.19 24.16
C LEU A 203 -32.69 13.06 25.68
N GLU A 204 -33.87 13.36 26.22
CA GLU A 204 -34.17 13.20 27.65
C GLU A 204 -34.03 11.73 28.08
N SER A 205 -34.57 10.81 27.27
CA SER A 205 -34.44 9.37 27.52
C SER A 205 -32.99 8.91 27.56
N GLU A 206 -32.16 9.35 26.63
CA GLU A 206 -30.72 9.00 26.55
C GLU A 206 -29.95 9.60 27.75
N ILE A 207 -30.28 10.83 28.18
CA ILE A 207 -29.70 11.46 29.38
C ILE A 207 -30.03 10.65 30.61
N ASP A 208 -31.28 10.22 30.77
CA ASP A 208 -31.70 9.40 31.88
C ASP A 208 -30.98 8.07 31.96
N ILE A 209 -30.81 7.41 30.81
CA ILE A 209 -30.03 6.15 30.70
C ILE A 209 -28.59 6.40 31.18
N LEU A 210 -27.93 7.44 30.66
CA LEU A 210 -26.55 7.78 31.07
C LEU A 210 -26.41 8.11 32.56
N GLN A 211 -27.42 8.78 33.14
CA GLN A 211 -27.47 9.05 34.58
C GLN A 211 -27.64 7.77 35.39
N VAL A 212 -28.48 6.84 34.95
CA VAL A 212 -28.66 5.53 35.56
C VAL A 212 -27.37 4.71 35.47
N GLU A 213 -26.71 4.70 34.32
CA GLU A 213 -25.39 4.05 34.17
C GLU A 213 -24.34 4.61 35.12
N LYS A 214 -24.27 5.93 35.26
CA LYS A 214 -23.38 6.60 36.22
C LYS A 214 -23.70 6.20 37.67
N ARG A 215 -24.99 6.06 37.99
CA ARG A 215 -25.47 5.59 39.33
C ARG A 215 -25.12 4.13 39.58
N ILE A 216 -25.26 3.27 38.56
CA ILE A 216 -24.89 1.86 38.64
C ILE A 216 -23.38 1.72 38.82
N ARG A 217 -22.56 2.42 38.01
CA ARG A 217 -21.09 2.42 38.16
C ARG A 217 -20.67 2.90 39.57
N GLY A 218 -21.34 3.92 40.10
CA GLY A 218 -21.11 4.40 41.46
C GLY A 218 -21.52 3.41 42.56
N ARG A 219 -22.54 2.57 42.30
CA ARG A 219 -22.97 1.47 43.18
C ARG A 219 -21.99 0.30 43.12
N VAL A 220 -21.59 -0.09 41.91
CA VAL A 220 -20.60 -1.15 41.71
C VAL A 220 -19.27 -0.77 42.35
N LYS A 221 -18.82 0.48 42.21
CA LYS A 221 -17.60 0.97 42.83
C LYS A 221 -17.69 0.88 44.37
N ARG A 222 -18.82 1.31 44.97
CA ARG A 222 -19.07 1.19 46.43
C ARG A 222 -19.18 -0.27 46.90
N GLN A 223 -19.71 -1.14 46.05
CA GLN A 223 -19.81 -2.56 46.38
C GLN A 223 -18.43 -3.26 46.25
N MET A 224 -17.59 -2.82 45.33
CA MET A 224 -16.19 -3.25 45.25
C MET A 224 -15.38 -2.77 46.45
N GLU A 225 -15.59 -1.51 46.91
CA GLU A 225 -14.98 -0.99 48.13
C GLU A 225 -15.44 -1.75 49.40
N LYS A 226 -16.70 -2.20 49.41
CA LYS A 226 -17.22 -3.06 50.49
C LYS A 226 -16.65 -4.48 50.42
N SER A 227 -16.51 -5.05 49.19
CA SER A 227 -15.85 -6.32 49.00
C SER A 227 -14.35 -6.29 49.30
N GLN A 228 -13.69 -5.14 49.05
CA GLN A 228 -12.30 -4.95 49.48
C GLN A 228 -12.18 -4.94 51.02
N ARG A 229 -13.16 -4.41 51.75
CA ARG A 229 -13.18 -4.43 53.23
C ARG A 229 -13.46 -5.85 53.77
N GLU A 230 -14.37 -6.61 53.15
CA GLU A 230 -14.60 -8.01 53.45
C GLU A 230 -13.38 -8.88 53.06
N TYR A 231 -12.68 -8.51 51.99
CA TYR A 231 -11.42 -9.11 51.58
C TYR A 231 -10.30 -8.85 52.61
N TYR A 232 -10.21 -7.61 53.18
CA TYR A 232 -9.22 -7.29 54.21
C TYR A 232 -9.44 -8.13 55.49
N LEU A 233 -10.65 -8.43 55.82
CA LEU A 233 -11.02 -9.32 56.93
C LEU A 233 -10.67 -10.81 56.58
N ASN A 234 -10.84 -11.22 55.34
CA ASN A 234 -10.41 -12.55 54.85
C ASN A 234 -8.88 -12.69 54.76
N GLU A 235 -8.17 -11.61 54.49
CA GLU A 235 -6.67 -11.55 54.54
C GLU A 235 -6.15 -11.69 55.97
N GLN A 236 -6.82 -11.13 56.94
CA GLN A 236 -6.50 -11.42 58.36
C GLN A 236 -6.70 -12.89 58.70
N VAL A 237 -7.77 -13.49 58.21
CA VAL A 237 -8.00 -14.94 58.36
C VAL A 237 -6.94 -15.78 57.63
N LYS A 238 -6.50 -15.36 56.40
CA LYS A 238 -5.40 -16.01 55.69
C LYS A 238 -4.02 -15.77 56.33
N ALA A 239 -3.78 -14.63 56.97
CA ALA A 239 -2.56 -14.39 57.73
C ALA A 239 -2.45 -15.34 58.91
N ILE A 240 -3.59 -15.65 59.58
CA ILE A 240 -3.70 -16.65 60.65
C ILE A 240 -3.51 -18.07 60.10
N GLN A 241 -4.01 -18.35 58.87
CA GLN A 241 -3.76 -19.62 58.17
C GLN A 241 -2.31 -19.80 57.70
N LYS A 242 -1.63 -18.67 57.43
CA LYS A 242 -0.21 -18.66 57.04
C LYS A 242 0.75 -18.97 58.20
N GLU A 243 0.37 -18.65 59.40
CA GLU A 243 1.06 -19.09 60.63
C GLU A 243 0.89 -20.61 60.90
N LEU A 244 -0.11 -21.24 60.26
CA LEU A 244 -0.37 -22.67 60.34
C LEU A 244 0.24 -23.51 59.22
N GLY A 245 1.04 -22.89 58.35
CA GLY A 245 1.88 -23.51 57.29
C GLY A 245 1.16 -24.55 56.46
N GLU A 246 0.72 -24.15 55.26
CA GLU A 246 0.68 -24.98 54.05
C GLU A 246 -0.11 -24.22 52.95
N GLY A 247 0.53 -23.99 51.78
CA GLY A 247 -0.18 -23.49 50.61
C GLY A 247 0.77 -23.44 49.41
N GLU A 248 0.36 -24.06 48.32
CA GLU A 248 1.01 -24.09 47.00
C GLU A 248 1.44 -22.69 46.51
N GLU A 249 0.81 -21.62 47.00
CA GLU A 249 1.10 -20.19 46.62
C GLU A 249 2.45 -19.70 47.16
N GLY A 250 2.93 -20.19 48.29
CA GLY A 250 4.27 -19.87 48.84
C GLY A 250 5.41 -20.41 47.93
N ALA A 251 5.21 -21.63 47.41
CA ALA A 251 6.17 -22.27 46.53
C ALA A 251 6.33 -21.52 45.19
N ASP A 252 5.27 -20.97 44.68
CA ASP A 252 5.23 -20.24 43.39
C ASP A 252 5.99 -18.90 43.48
N LEU A 253 5.85 -18.17 44.57
CA LEU A 253 6.58 -16.92 44.84
C LEU A 253 8.06 -17.16 45.12
N GLU A 254 8.40 -18.29 45.82
CA GLU A 254 9.80 -18.71 46.01
C GLU A 254 10.45 -19.13 44.69
N GLU A 255 9.70 -19.85 43.83
CA GLU A 255 10.16 -20.18 42.49
C GLU A 255 10.46 -18.95 41.65
N LEU A 256 9.57 -17.95 41.70
CA LEU A 256 9.76 -16.67 41.02
C LEU A 256 11.01 -15.95 41.53
N GLU A 257 11.26 -15.95 42.85
CA GLU A 257 12.48 -15.38 43.46
C GLU A 257 13.73 -16.13 42.99
N LYS A 258 13.70 -17.43 42.90
CA LYS A 258 14.80 -18.26 42.38
C LYS A 258 15.06 -17.94 40.89
N LYS A 259 13.99 -17.77 40.09
CA LYS A 259 14.11 -17.38 38.67
C LYS A 259 14.71 -15.99 38.52
N ILE A 260 14.32 -15.00 39.33
CA ILE A 260 14.89 -13.66 39.35
C ILE A 260 16.40 -13.73 39.58
N LYS A 261 16.86 -14.47 40.60
CA LYS A 261 18.30 -14.64 40.90
C LYS A 261 19.05 -15.39 39.79
N ALA A 262 18.43 -16.38 39.18
CA ALA A 262 19.00 -17.18 38.09
C ALA A 262 19.13 -16.41 36.76
N ALA A 263 18.26 -15.43 36.50
CA ALA A 263 18.22 -14.64 35.26
C ALA A 263 19.46 -13.74 35.03
N ARG A 264 20.29 -13.52 36.06
CA ARG A 264 21.54 -12.70 35.99
C ARG A 264 21.32 -11.32 35.40
N MET A 265 20.26 -10.65 35.81
CA MET A 265 19.88 -9.32 35.37
C MET A 265 20.95 -8.26 35.75
N PRO A 266 21.01 -7.11 35.03
CA PRO A 266 21.73 -5.91 35.50
C PRO A 266 21.18 -5.43 36.85
N LYS A 267 21.99 -4.67 37.59
CA LYS A 267 21.61 -4.21 38.94
C LYS A 267 20.30 -3.45 38.99
N GLU A 268 20.03 -2.66 37.97
CA GLU A 268 18.82 -1.84 37.86
C GLU A 268 17.56 -2.72 37.62
N ALA A 269 17.65 -3.64 36.67
CA ALA A 269 16.55 -4.61 36.38
C ALA A 269 16.28 -5.51 37.59
N LEU A 270 17.33 -5.97 38.27
CA LEU A 270 17.21 -6.78 39.47
C LEU A 270 16.51 -6.02 40.61
N LYS A 271 16.92 -4.78 40.87
CA LYS A 271 16.29 -3.90 41.88
C LYS A 271 14.78 -3.66 41.58
N LYS A 272 14.46 -3.48 40.29
CA LYS A 272 13.08 -3.31 39.87
C LYS A 272 12.27 -4.59 40.03
N ALA A 273 12.81 -5.74 39.59
CA ALA A 273 12.17 -7.04 39.75
C ALA A 273 11.93 -7.37 41.25
N GLU A 274 12.88 -7.11 42.13
CA GLU A 274 12.74 -7.33 43.56
C GLU A 274 11.70 -6.38 44.19
N SER A 275 11.64 -5.12 43.75
CA SER A 275 10.63 -4.16 44.19
C SER A 275 9.21 -4.61 43.82
N GLU A 276 9.03 -5.04 42.56
CA GLU A 276 7.74 -5.53 42.08
C GLU A 276 7.34 -6.86 42.75
N LEU A 277 8.33 -7.76 42.99
CA LEU A 277 8.10 -8.98 43.76
C LEU A 277 7.64 -8.69 45.18
N LYS A 278 8.21 -7.67 45.85
CA LYS A 278 7.77 -7.23 47.19
C LYS A 278 6.32 -6.75 47.16
N LYS A 279 5.93 -5.99 46.12
CA LYS A 279 4.52 -5.56 45.94
C LYS A 279 3.61 -6.78 45.72
N LEU A 280 4.03 -7.72 44.86
CA LEU A 280 3.28 -8.94 44.56
C LEU A 280 3.03 -9.78 45.83
N LYS A 281 4.02 -9.88 46.73
CA LYS A 281 3.91 -10.58 48.02
C LYS A 281 2.86 -9.93 48.94
N LEU A 282 2.55 -8.64 48.78
CA LEU A 282 1.59 -7.91 49.59
C LEU A 282 0.19 -7.84 48.95
N MET A 283 0.06 -8.26 47.71
CA MET A 283 -1.20 -8.20 46.95
C MET A 283 -1.96 -9.51 47.00
N SER A 284 -3.27 -9.41 46.77
CA SER A 284 -4.10 -10.60 46.58
C SER A 284 -3.77 -11.27 45.26
N PRO A 285 -3.52 -12.57 45.24
CA PRO A 285 -3.25 -13.31 44.01
C PRO A 285 -4.35 -13.22 42.94
N MET A 286 -5.60 -13.02 43.36
CA MET A 286 -6.77 -12.92 42.50
C MET A 286 -6.99 -11.50 41.91
N SER A 287 -6.15 -10.55 42.24
CA SER A 287 -6.28 -9.18 41.73
C SER A 287 -5.76 -9.08 40.29
N ALA A 288 -6.44 -8.28 39.47
CA ALA A 288 -5.99 -8.00 38.10
C ALA A 288 -4.59 -7.35 38.10
N GLU A 289 -4.28 -6.55 39.11
CA GLU A 289 -2.99 -5.89 39.29
C GLU A 289 -1.86 -6.90 39.62
N ALA A 290 -2.12 -7.92 40.42
CA ALA A 290 -1.16 -8.99 40.70
C ALA A 290 -0.80 -9.76 39.41
N THR A 291 -1.79 -10.02 38.56
CA THR A 291 -1.54 -10.66 37.25
C THR A 291 -0.65 -9.78 36.35
N VAL A 292 -0.86 -8.47 36.31
CA VAL A 292 -0.03 -7.52 35.54
C VAL A 292 1.41 -7.50 36.07
N ILE A 293 1.59 -7.45 37.40
CA ILE A 293 2.94 -7.48 38.02
C ILE A 293 3.62 -8.81 37.79
N ARG A 294 2.90 -9.93 37.88
CA ARG A 294 3.44 -11.26 37.60
C ARG A 294 3.94 -11.35 36.16
N ASN A 295 3.11 -10.98 35.19
CA ASN A 295 3.49 -10.98 33.77
C ASN A 295 4.71 -10.10 33.50
N PHE A 296 4.82 -8.97 34.19
CA PHE A 296 5.98 -8.10 34.12
C PHE A 296 7.24 -8.77 34.64
N ILE A 297 7.18 -9.39 35.82
CA ILE A 297 8.33 -10.12 36.40
C ILE A 297 8.72 -11.30 35.49
N ASP A 298 7.75 -12.07 34.99
CA ASP A 298 7.99 -13.16 34.05
C ASP A 298 8.68 -12.66 32.77
N THR A 299 8.27 -11.50 32.27
CA THR A 299 8.94 -10.87 31.12
C THR A 299 10.39 -10.52 31.43
N LEU A 300 10.66 -9.89 32.59
CA LEU A 300 12.02 -9.56 33.01
C LEU A 300 12.90 -10.81 33.18
N VAL A 301 12.35 -11.87 33.74
CA VAL A 301 13.08 -13.15 34.00
C VAL A 301 13.41 -13.87 32.70
N THR A 302 12.51 -13.81 31.70
CA THR A 302 12.67 -14.53 30.43
C THR A 302 13.57 -13.80 29.44
N LEU A 303 13.81 -12.49 29.63
CA LEU A 303 14.73 -11.73 28.78
C LEU A 303 16.18 -12.29 28.86
N PRO A 304 16.85 -12.44 27.72
CA PRO A 304 18.20 -13.04 27.69
C PRO A 304 19.30 -12.01 28.05
N TRP A 305 19.39 -11.59 29.31
CA TRP A 305 20.32 -10.56 29.78
C TRP A 305 21.79 -10.83 29.48
N LYS A 306 22.25 -12.08 29.68
CA LYS A 306 23.64 -12.50 29.51
C LYS A 306 23.88 -13.68 28.57
N LYS A 307 22.80 -14.36 28.17
CA LYS A 307 22.89 -15.59 27.36
C LYS A 307 23.24 -15.25 25.91
N LYS A 308 24.41 -15.68 25.45
CA LYS A 308 24.92 -15.46 24.07
C LYS A 308 25.21 -16.79 23.40
N THR A 309 25.07 -16.82 22.07
CA THR A 309 25.62 -17.88 21.21
C THR A 309 27.08 -17.61 20.96
N LYS A 310 27.88 -18.66 20.81
CA LYS A 310 29.28 -18.51 20.39
C LYS A 310 29.32 -18.11 18.93
N ILE A 311 29.81 -16.92 18.63
CA ILE A 311 29.90 -16.39 17.27
C ILE A 311 31.02 -17.13 16.54
N ASN A 312 30.76 -17.52 15.30
CA ASN A 312 31.79 -18.00 14.38
C ASN A 312 32.30 -16.81 13.56
N ASN A 313 33.61 -16.54 13.70
CA ASN A 313 34.25 -15.42 13.01
C ASN A 313 35.09 -15.90 11.80
N ASP A 314 34.96 -17.13 11.38
CA ASP A 314 35.68 -17.70 10.22
C ASP A 314 35.07 -17.15 8.90
N LEU A 315 35.82 -16.23 8.27
CA LEU A 315 35.39 -15.63 6.97
C LEU A 315 35.39 -16.65 5.85
N ALA A 316 36.30 -17.63 5.85
CA ALA A 316 36.31 -18.68 4.82
C ALA A 316 35.07 -19.58 4.93
N ASN A 317 34.66 -19.87 6.18
CA ASN A 317 33.39 -20.56 6.39
C ASN A 317 32.19 -19.71 5.98
N ALA A 318 32.23 -18.40 6.22
CA ALA A 318 31.15 -17.49 5.81
C ALA A 318 31.00 -17.41 4.29
N GLU A 319 32.12 -17.30 3.56
CA GLU A 319 32.15 -17.34 2.10
C GLU A 319 31.55 -18.66 1.58
N LYS A 320 32.01 -19.79 2.10
CA LYS A 320 31.50 -21.11 1.73
C LYS A 320 29.98 -21.25 1.95
N VAL A 321 29.47 -20.78 3.09
CA VAL A 321 28.03 -20.82 3.41
C VAL A 321 27.21 -19.96 2.43
N LEU A 322 27.72 -18.77 2.09
CA LEU A 322 27.05 -17.88 1.15
C LEU A 322 27.04 -18.46 -0.26
N ASP A 323 28.11 -19.14 -0.67
CA ASP A 323 28.20 -19.79 -1.99
C ASP A 323 27.34 -21.03 -2.10
N GLU A 324 27.26 -21.82 -1.03
CA GLU A 324 26.37 -22.98 -0.96
C GLU A 324 24.88 -22.60 -1.03
N ASP A 325 24.49 -21.47 -0.43
CA ASP A 325 23.10 -21.06 -0.32
C ASP A 325 22.60 -20.21 -1.48
N HIS A 326 23.49 -19.47 -2.14
CA HIS A 326 23.14 -18.47 -3.14
C HIS A 326 23.97 -18.59 -4.40
N TYR A 327 23.30 -18.72 -5.53
CA TYR A 327 23.95 -18.71 -6.84
C TYR A 327 24.23 -17.27 -7.28
N GLY A 328 25.45 -17.00 -7.77
CA GLY A 328 25.88 -15.67 -8.18
C GLY A 328 25.91 -14.67 -7.01
N LEU A 329 25.49 -13.43 -7.27
CA LEU A 329 25.47 -12.32 -6.31
C LEU A 329 26.86 -11.98 -5.76
N ASP A 330 27.95 -12.16 -6.54
CA ASP A 330 29.33 -12.07 -6.08
C ASP A 330 29.64 -10.73 -5.40
N LYS A 331 29.23 -9.60 -6.00
CA LYS A 331 29.39 -8.26 -5.39
C LYS A 331 28.66 -8.11 -4.05
N VAL A 332 27.47 -8.73 -3.93
CA VAL A 332 26.68 -8.69 -2.69
C VAL A 332 27.35 -9.52 -1.60
N LYS A 333 27.84 -10.72 -1.95
CA LYS A 333 28.58 -11.59 -1.05
C LYS A 333 29.87 -10.93 -0.57
N GLU A 334 30.64 -10.32 -1.48
CA GLU A 334 31.86 -9.59 -1.18
C GLU A 334 31.61 -8.48 -0.15
N ARG A 335 30.56 -7.65 -0.38
CA ARG A 335 30.18 -6.60 0.57
C ARG A 335 29.76 -7.15 1.95
N ILE A 336 29.05 -8.27 1.97
CA ILE A 336 28.69 -8.93 3.24
C ILE A 336 29.95 -9.44 3.95
N LEU A 337 30.91 -10.03 3.22
CA LEU A 337 32.18 -10.50 3.79
C LEU A 337 33.05 -9.35 4.31
N GLU A 338 33.13 -8.23 3.57
CA GLU A 338 33.79 -7.01 4.02
C GLU A 338 33.20 -6.52 5.35
N TYR A 339 31.87 -6.45 5.44
CA TYR A 339 31.16 -6.06 6.65
C TYR A 339 31.47 -6.99 7.84
N LEU A 340 31.42 -8.30 7.60
CA LEU A 340 31.77 -9.30 8.61
C LEU A 340 33.25 -9.20 9.04
N ALA A 341 34.15 -8.91 8.11
CA ALA A 341 35.55 -8.70 8.39
C ALA A 341 35.83 -7.49 9.33
N VAL A 342 35.11 -6.39 9.07
CA VAL A 342 35.16 -5.20 9.94
C VAL A 342 34.66 -5.53 11.36
N GLN A 343 33.55 -6.28 11.46
CA GLN A 343 32.97 -6.69 12.73
C GLN A 343 33.95 -7.54 13.59
N GLN A 344 34.82 -8.29 12.97
CA GLN A 344 35.82 -9.08 13.72
C GLN A 344 36.90 -8.23 14.40
N ARG A 345 37.22 -7.07 13.82
CA ARG A 345 38.32 -6.22 14.27
C ARG A 345 37.93 -5.14 15.27
N VAL A 346 36.65 -4.80 15.30
CA VAL A 346 36.11 -3.70 16.11
C VAL A 346 35.26 -4.27 17.24
N GLU A 347 35.60 -3.99 18.50
CA GLU A 347 34.83 -4.46 19.67
C GLU A 347 33.40 -3.88 19.73
N ARG A 348 33.20 -2.66 19.20
CA ARG A 348 31.89 -2.04 19.05
C ARG A 348 31.76 -1.52 17.63
N VAL A 349 30.86 -2.13 16.87
CA VAL A 349 30.63 -1.77 15.48
C VAL A 349 29.87 -0.43 15.43
N LYS A 350 30.59 0.61 15.00
CA LYS A 350 29.96 1.90 14.62
C LYS A 350 29.57 1.95 13.13
N ALA A 351 29.65 0.82 12.44
CA ALA A 351 29.34 0.75 11.01
C ALA A 351 27.83 0.87 10.76
N PRO A 352 27.42 1.45 9.61
CA PRO A 352 26.05 1.44 9.17
C PRO A 352 25.49 0.03 9.09
N ILE A 353 24.19 -0.11 9.22
CA ILE A 353 23.51 -1.40 9.20
C ILE A 353 23.29 -1.84 7.75
N LEU A 354 23.59 -3.11 7.44
CA LEU A 354 23.36 -3.64 6.11
C LEU A 354 21.87 -3.60 5.73
N CYS A 355 21.56 -2.95 4.62
CA CYS A 355 20.23 -2.91 4.05
C CYS A 355 20.22 -3.53 2.65
N LEU A 356 19.55 -4.66 2.50
CA LEU A 356 19.42 -5.38 1.24
C LEU A 356 18.21 -4.81 0.47
N VAL A 357 18.47 -4.05 -0.58
CA VAL A 357 17.44 -3.39 -1.40
C VAL A 357 17.32 -4.07 -2.75
N GLY A 358 16.11 -4.42 -3.15
CA GLY A 358 15.87 -5.00 -4.47
C GLY A 358 14.46 -5.56 -4.63
N PRO A 359 14.10 -6.01 -5.83
CA PRO A 359 12.78 -6.52 -6.12
C PRO A 359 12.40 -7.74 -5.27
N PRO A 360 11.10 -8.06 -5.17
CA PRO A 360 10.66 -9.24 -4.43
C PRO A 360 11.19 -10.53 -5.06
N GLY A 361 11.57 -11.50 -4.22
CA GLY A 361 12.00 -12.82 -4.67
C GLY A 361 13.46 -12.95 -5.09
N VAL A 362 14.30 -11.94 -4.87
CA VAL A 362 15.76 -12.01 -5.17
C VAL A 362 16.61 -12.56 -4.01
N GLY A 363 15.97 -13.10 -2.98
CA GLY A 363 16.70 -13.79 -1.90
C GLY A 363 17.12 -12.93 -0.72
N LYS A 364 16.60 -11.70 -0.53
CA LYS A 364 16.96 -10.81 0.59
C LYS A 364 16.84 -11.49 1.96
N THR A 365 15.70 -12.09 2.23
CA THR A 365 15.45 -12.77 3.51
C THR A 365 16.31 -14.02 3.70
N SER A 366 16.58 -14.78 2.62
CA SER A 366 17.45 -15.95 2.67
C SER A 366 18.92 -15.58 2.88
N LEU A 367 19.39 -14.45 2.31
CA LEU A 367 20.72 -13.91 2.60
C LEU A 367 20.88 -13.60 4.09
N GLY A 368 19.89 -12.97 4.71
CA GLY A 368 19.89 -12.74 6.16
C GLY A 368 20.00 -14.05 6.97
N GLN A 369 19.29 -15.11 6.53
CA GLN A 369 19.39 -16.43 7.16
C GLN A 369 20.78 -17.06 6.98
N SER A 370 21.37 -16.90 5.79
CA SER A 370 22.72 -17.42 5.51
C SER A 370 23.80 -16.70 6.30
N ILE A 371 23.69 -15.37 6.46
CA ILE A 371 24.57 -14.59 7.34
C ILE A 371 24.44 -15.08 8.79
N ALA A 372 23.24 -15.34 9.29
CA ALA A 372 23.02 -15.86 10.63
C ALA A 372 23.65 -17.24 10.81
N ARG A 373 23.51 -18.14 9.80
CA ARG A 373 24.12 -19.47 9.79
C ARG A 373 25.66 -19.39 9.75
N ALA A 374 26.20 -18.54 8.89
CA ALA A 374 27.64 -18.33 8.73
C ALA A 374 28.30 -17.85 10.02
N THR A 375 27.65 -16.94 10.75
CA THR A 375 28.12 -16.38 12.00
C THR A 375 27.70 -17.16 13.24
N ASN A 376 26.98 -18.28 13.08
CA ASN A 376 26.40 -19.08 14.17
C ASN A 376 25.52 -18.26 15.12
N ARG A 377 24.83 -17.24 14.61
CA ARG A 377 23.81 -16.46 15.33
C ARG A 377 22.42 -17.08 15.17
N LYS A 378 21.61 -16.95 16.19
CA LYS A 378 20.18 -17.28 16.04
C LYS A 378 19.51 -16.25 15.12
N PHE A 379 18.60 -16.71 14.27
CA PHE A 379 17.89 -15.83 13.31
C PHE A 379 16.53 -15.41 13.85
N VAL A 380 16.26 -14.13 13.77
CA VAL A 380 14.96 -13.50 14.10
C VAL A 380 14.52 -12.67 12.90
N ARG A 381 13.25 -12.75 12.54
CA ARG A 381 12.64 -11.89 11.52
C ARG A 381 11.51 -11.08 12.12
N MET A 382 11.54 -9.79 11.90
CA MET A 382 10.47 -8.85 12.23
C MET A 382 10.00 -8.17 10.95
N ALA A 383 8.74 -8.37 10.57
CA ALA A 383 8.14 -7.63 9.46
C ALA A 383 7.72 -6.25 9.96
N LEU A 384 8.18 -5.22 9.25
CA LEU A 384 7.86 -3.81 9.51
C LEU A 384 6.78 -3.30 8.56
N GLY A 385 6.44 -4.07 7.52
CA GLY A 385 5.38 -3.73 6.60
C GLY A 385 4.03 -3.62 7.31
N GLY A 386 3.43 -2.42 7.28
CA GLY A 386 2.15 -2.14 7.93
C GLY A 386 2.23 -1.67 9.38
N VAL A 387 3.42 -1.60 9.99
CA VAL A 387 3.64 -1.00 11.30
C VAL A 387 3.43 0.51 11.19
N ARG A 388 2.58 1.07 12.05
CA ARG A 388 2.23 2.50 12.09
C ARG A 388 2.33 3.10 13.48
N ASP A 389 2.37 2.27 14.51
CA ASP A 389 2.39 2.66 15.91
C ASP A 389 3.79 2.38 16.50
N GLU A 390 4.38 3.38 17.11
CA GLU A 390 5.67 3.29 17.80
C GLU A 390 5.66 2.23 18.91
N SER A 391 4.50 2.04 19.55
CA SER A 391 4.32 1.06 20.62
C SER A 391 4.54 -0.40 20.17
N GLU A 392 4.41 -0.69 18.88
CA GLU A 392 4.77 -2.01 18.36
C GLU A 392 6.28 -2.30 18.49
N ILE A 393 7.12 -1.26 18.46
CA ILE A 393 8.58 -1.38 18.60
C ILE A 393 9.00 -1.29 20.06
N ARG A 394 8.51 -0.24 20.76
CA ARG A 394 8.87 0.12 22.14
C ARG A 394 7.95 -0.45 23.20
N GLY A 395 6.86 -1.14 22.86
CA GLY A 395 5.88 -1.64 23.81
C GLY A 395 4.92 -0.58 24.35
N HIS A 396 3.92 -1.05 25.07
CA HIS A 396 2.89 -0.20 25.68
C HIS A 396 3.23 0.05 27.16
N ARG A 397 2.92 1.22 27.68
CA ARG A 397 3.05 1.51 29.11
C ARG A 397 2.18 0.57 29.94
N ARG A 398 2.70 0.05 31.05
CA ARG A 398 2.04 -0.93 31.93
C ARG A 398 0.73 -0.49 32.57
N THR A 399 0.40 0.79 32.51
CA THR A 399 -0.85 1.34 33.06
C THR A 399 -2.12 0.83 32.37
N TYR A 400 -1.97 0.21 31.19
CA TYR A 400 -3.09 -0.31 30.41
C TYR A 400 -3.21 -1.83 30.58
N ILE A 401 -4.45 -2.32 30.81
CA ILE A 401 -4.73 -3.76 30.83
C ILE A 401 -4.48 -4.31 29.42
N GLY A 402 -3.68 -5.39 29.33
CA GLY A 402 -3.28 -5.96 28.04
C GLY A 402 -2.01 -5.36 27.44
N SER A 403 -1.30 -4.49 28.18
CA SER A 403 0.01 -4.00 27.78
C SER A 403 1.00 -5.14 27.57
N MET A 404 1.86 -5.00 26.57
CA MET A 404 2.87 -6.00 26.19
C MET A 404 4.19 -5.29 25.85
N PRO A 405 5.34 -5.98 26.03
CA PRO A 405 6.61 -5.48 25.55
C PRO A 405 6.62 -5.36 24.01
N GLY A 406 7.43 -4.46 23.49
CA GLY A 406 7.61 -4.25 22.06
C GLY A 406 8.12 -5.50 21.35
N LYS A 407 7.91 -5.51 20.03
CA LYS A 407 8.30 -6.65 19.17
C LYS A 407 9.79 -6.99 19.26
N ILE A 408 10.64 -5.99 19.54
CA ILE A 408 12.10 -6.19 19.69
C ILE A 408 12.38 -7.12 20.88
N LEU A 409 11.95 -6.72 22.08
CA LEU A 409 12.21 -7.51 23.29
C LEU A 409 11.43 -8.83 23.30
N SER A 410 10.20 -8.82 22.82
CA SER A 410 9.38 -10.05 22.66
C SER A 410 10.07 -11.08 21.77
N SER A 411 10.71 -10.64 20.68
CA SER A 411 11.45 -11.52 19.78
C SER A 411 12.74 -12.02 20.39
N LEU A 412 13.46 -11.21 21.15
CA LEU A 412 14.65 -11.61 21.90
C LEU A 412 14.32 -12.66 22.95
N THR A 413 13.19 -12.50 23.64
CA THR A 413 12.67 -13.49 24.60
C THR A 413 12.41 -14.84 23.93
N LYS A 414 11.73 -14.85 22.77
CA LYS A 414 11.43 -16.08 22.01
C LYS A 414 12.69 -16.82 21.57
N VAL A 415 13.72 -16.10 21.14
CA VAL A 415 14.99 -16.69 20.68
C VAL A 415 15.88 -17.11 21.84
N GLY A 416 15.74 -16.46 22.99
CA GLY A 416 16.43 -16.77 24.23
C GLY A 416 17.94 -16.51 24.23
N VAL A 417 18.42 -15.63 23.33
CA VAL A 417 19.82 -15.18 23.28
C VAL A 417 19.89 -13.69 23.01
N ARG A 418 20.91 -13.02 23.54
CA ARG A 418 21.12 -11.59 23.45
C ARG A 418 21.74 -11.13 22.12
N ASN A 419 22.44 -12.02 21.41
CA ASN A 419 23.21 -11.71 20.21
C ASN A 419 22.70 -12.38 18.93
N PRO A 420 21.38 -12.38 18.65
CA PRO A 420 20.85 -12.93 17.41
C PRO A 420 21.22 -12.05 16.21
N LEU A 421 20.98 -12.54 15.00
CA LEU A 421 20.81 -11.72 13.83
C LEU A 421 19.32 -11.36 13.73
N PHE A 422 19.04 -10.08 13.71
CA PHE A 422 17.68 -9.53 13.67
C PHE A 422 17.42 -8.93 12.29
N LEU A 423 16.58 -9.60 11.51
CA LEU A 423 16.20 -9.14 10.18
C LEU A 423 14.96 -8.25 10.27
N LEU A 424 15.12 -6.99 9.93
CA LEU A 424 14.07 -6.00 9.80
C LEU A 424 13.55 -6.02 8.35
N ASP A 425 12.42 -6.66 8.13
CA ASP A 425 11.92 -6.93 6.77
C ASP A 425 10.90 -5.87 6.34
N GLU A 426 11.02 -5.40 5.09
CA GLU A 426 10.13 -4.41 4.45
C GLU A 426 10.12 -3.03 5.16
N VAL A 427 11.31 -2.45 5.41
CA VAL A 427 11.44 -1.13 6.06
C VAL A 427 10.84 0.03 5.25
N ASP A 428 10.71 -0.12 3.94
CA ASP A 428 10.07 0.84 3.03
C ASP A 428 8.55 0.90 3.15
N LYS A 429 7.94 -0.07 3.83
CA LYS A 429 6.48 -0.16 4.00
C LYS A 429 5.98 0.28 5.37
N MET A 430 6.85 0.87 6.18
CA MET A 430 6.43 1.53 7.41
C MET A 430 5.65 2.80 7.08
N GLY A 431 4.61 3.07 7.84
CA GLY A 431 3.81 4.29 7.72
C GLY A 431 3.89 5.12 8.99
N MET A 432 3.70 6.43 8.87
CA MET A 432 3.43 7.32 10.00
C MET A 432 1.93 7.58 10.09
N ASP A 433 1.40 7.66 11.30
CA ASP A 433 0.06 8.17 11.56
C ASP A 433 0.04 9.03 12.84
N PHE A 434 -1.14 9.48 13.26
CA PHE A 434 -1.31 10.31 14.45
C PHE A 434 -0.92 9.60 15.78
N ARG A 435 -0.61 8.29 15.76
CA ARG A 435 -0.22 7.50 16.94
C ARG A 435 1.29 7.44 17.16
N GLY A 436 2.08 7.91 16.23
CA GLY A 436 3.53 7.97 16.36
C GLY A 436 4.29 7.74 15.06
N ASP A 437 5.59 7.77 15.19
CA ASP A 437 6.55 7.51 14.11
C ASP A 437 7.41 6.29 14.45
N PRO A 438 7.09 5.10 13.90
CA PRO A 438 7.91 3.92 14.10
C PRO A 438 9.36 4.07 13.61
N ALA A 439 9.59 4.93 12.60
CA ALA A 439 10.93 5.16 12.10
C ALA A 439 11.83 5.82 13.15
N SER A 440 11.29 6.77 13.92
CA SER A 440 11.99 7.40 15.04
C SER A 440 12.34 6.38 16.14
N ALA A 441 11.44 5.45 16.46
CA ALA A 441 11.72 4.37 17.41
C ALA A 441 12.84 3.44 16.91
N LEU A 442 12.86 3.14 15.61
CA LEU A 442 13.93 2.34 15.01
C LEU A 442 15.27 3.05 15.00
N LEU A 443 15.30 4.37 14.86
CA LEU A 443 16.57 5.12 14.93
C LEU A 443 17.29 4.85 16.25
N GLU A 444 16.60 4.85 17.38
CA GLU A 444 17.21 4.54 18.68
C GLU A 444 17.71 3.09 18.76
N VAL A 445 16.95 2.14 18.20
CA VAL A 445 17.35 0.72 18.15
C VAL A 445 18.59 0.50 17.29
N LEU A 446 18.70 1.23 16.18
CA LEU A 446 19.72 1.04 15.16
C LEU A 446 20.96 1.93 15.39
N ASP A 447 20.86 2.96 16.21
CA ASP A 447 21.98 3.83 16.52
C ASP A 447 22.97 3.15 17.49
N PRO A 448 24.22 2.86 17.07
CA PRO A 448 25.21 2.25 17.96
C PRO A 448 25.55 3.09 19.20
N GLU A 449 25.27 4.39 19.17
CA GLU A 449 25.50 5.30 20.30
C GLU A 449 24.38 5.27 21.34
N GLN A 450 23.17 4.84 20.95
CA GLN A 450 21.96 4.82 21.80
C GLN A 450 21.48 3.41 22.12
N ASN A 451 21.72 2.42 21.25
CA ASN A 451 21.15 1.08 21.37
C ASN A 451 21.58 0.29 22.61
N HIS A 452 22.65 0.71 23.29
CA HIS A 452 23.09 0.09 24.55
C HIS A 452 22.19 0.46 25.74
N THR A 453 21.38 1.50 25.62
CA THR A 453 20.41 1.99 26.61
C THR A 453 18.99 1.98 26.06
N PHE A 454 18.67 1.02 25.20
CA PHE A 454 17.33 0.91 24.63
C PHE A 454 16.29 0.67 25.73
N GLN A 455 15.29 1.53 25.79
CA GLN A 455 14.24 1.48 26.78
C GLN A 455 12.88 1.12 26.15
N ASP A 456 12.38 -0.04 26.52
CA ASP A 456 11.02 -0.47 26.20
C ASP A 456 10.04 0.11 27.24
N HIS A 457 8.91 0.65 26.79
CA HIS A 457 7.92 1.31 27.65
C HIS A 457 7.20 0.35 28.60
N TYR A 458 7.17 -0.95 28.28
CA TYR A 458 6.61 -1.97 29.16
C TYR A 458 7.62 -2.39 30.22
N VAL A 459 8.88 -2.62 29.82
CA VAL A 459 9.93 -3.11 30.70
C VAL A 459 10.49 -2.00 31.57
N GLU A 460 10.58 -0.77 31.04
CA GLU A 460 11.06 0.46 31.73
C GLU A 460 12.44 0.28 32.38
N VAL A 461 13.29 -0.55 31.81
CA VAL A 461 14.69 -0.77 32.19
C VAL A 461 15.50 -0.86 30.93
N ASP A 462 16.71 -0.30 30.97
CA ASP A 462 17.62 -0.31 29.85
C ASP A 462 18.01 -1.74 29.46
N PHE A 463 17.86 -2.04 28.17
CA PHE A 463 18.31 -3.29 27.57
C PHE A 463 19.38 -3.00 26.52
N ASP A 464 20.52 -3.64 26.68
CA ASP A 464 21.65 -3.43 25.78
C ASP A 464 21.51 -4.28 24.50
N LEU A 465 21.24 -3.61 23.37
CA LEU A 465 21.09 -4.18 22.04
C LEU A 465 22.39 -4.22 21.23
N SER A 466 23.53 -3.77 21.79
CA SER A 466 24.79 -3.65 21.06
C SER A 466 25.36 -4.96 20.52
N ASP A 467 24.96 -6.10 21.08
CA ASP A 467 25.36 -7.43 20.61
C ASP A 467 24.47 -7.99 19.48
N VAL A 468 23.32 -7.34 19.22
CA VAL A 468 22.41 -7.74 18.16
C VAL A 468 22.97 -7.31 16.81
N MET A 469 23.00 -8.23 15.85
CA MET A 469 23.32 -7.90 14.48
C MET A 469 22.03 -7.56 13.74
N PHE A 470 21.82 -6.29 13.43
CA PHE A 470 20.67 -5.87 12.62
C PHE A 470 21.00 -5.95 11.14
N VAL A 471 20.06 -6.46 10.36
CA VAL A 471 20.07 -6.43 8.89
C VAL A 471 18.70 -5.98 8.45
N ALA A 472 18.63 -5.04 7.53
CA ALA A 472 17.37 -4.54 6.98
C ALA A 472 17.13 -5.07 5.58
N THR A 473 15.85 -5.18 5.19
CA THR A 473 15.47 -5.43 3.79
C THR A 473 14.47 -4.40 3.32
N SER A 474 14.56 -4.03 2.06
CA SER A 474 13.63 -3.11 1.40
C SER A 474 13.36 -3.55 -0.04
N ASN A 475 12.20 -3.21 -0.57
CA ASN A 475 11.92 -3.40 -1.98
C ASN A 475 12.26 -2.15 -2.81
N SER A 476 12.21 -0.97 -2.20
CA SER A 476 12.48 0.32 -2.82
C SER A 476 13.40 1.18 -1.96
N LEU A 477 13.86 2.30 -2.50
CA LEU A 477 14.63 3.30 -1.73
C LEU A 477 13.72 4.33 -1.02
N ASN A 478 12.42 4.10 -1.01
CA ASN A 478 11.47 4.96 -0.32
C ASN A 478 11.49 4.71 1.19
N ILE A 479 12.63 5.01 1.80
CA ILE A 479 12.91 4.87 3.23
C ILE A 479 13.01 6.28 3.81
N PRO A 480 12.48 6.54 5.03
CA PRO A 480 12.66 7.84 5.68
C PRO A 480 14.13 8.27 5.73
N GLY A 481 14.42 9.53 5.34
CA GLY A 481 15.78 10.04 5.20
C GLY A 481 16.69 9.78 6.40
N PRO A 482 16.28 10.09 7.66
CA PRO A 482 17.08 9.86 8.84
C PRO A 482 17.46 8.38 9.05
N LEU A 483 16.57 7.46 8.64
CA LEU A 483 16.84 6.03 8.71
C LEU A 483 17.79 5.60 7.58
N LEU A 484 17.63 6.18 6.39
CA LEU A 484 18.48 5.91 5.23
C LEU A 484 19.96 6.22 5.52
N ASP A 485 20.23 7.31 6.25
CA ASP A 485 21.60 7.73 6.65
C ASP A 485 22.31 6.73 7.58
N ARG A 486 21.55 5.84 8.22
CA ARG A 486 22.08 4.77 9.12
C ARG A 486 22.24 3.43 8.41
N LEU A 487 21.82 3.34 7.15
CA LEU A 487 21.81 2.10 6.39
C LEU A 487 22.91 2.09 5.31
N GLU A 488 23.65 1.01 5.25
CA GLU A 488 24.52 0.69 4.12
C GLU A 488 23.73 -0.07 3.07
N ILE A 489 23.47 0.58 1.96
CA ILE A 489 22.61 0.05 0.89
C ILE A 489 23.37 -0.93 0.02
N ILE A 490 22.95 -2.18 0.03
CA ILE A 490 23.40 -3.22 -0.91
C ILE A 490 22.27 -3.50 -1.89
N ARG A 491 22.45 -3.12 -3.15
CA ARG A 491 21.44 -3.33 -4.18
C ARG A 491 21.52 -4.74 -4.76
N LEU A 492 20.40 -5.44 -4.71
CA LEU A 492 20.19 -6.73 -5.37
C LEU A 492 19.41 -6.48 -6.66
N ALA A 493 20.03 -6.77 -7.79
CA ALA A 493 19.35 -6.73 -9.07
C ALA A 493 18.48 -7.98 -9.29
N GLY A 494 17.62 -7.94 -10.31
CA GLY A 494 16.91 -9.12 -10.78
C GLY A 494 17.85 -10.16 -11.40
N TYR A 495 17.38 -11.39 -11.48
CA TYR A 495 18.11 -12.51 -12.07
C TYR A 495 17.90 -12.62 -13.57
N THR A 496 18.93 -13.03 -14.28
CA THR A 496 18.84 -13.45 -15.68
C THR A 496 18.11 -14.79 -15.82
N GLU A 497 17.73 -15.17 -17.02
CA GLU A 497 17.12 -16.47 -17.30
C GLU A 497 18.04 -17.63 -16.88
N ASP A 498 19.35 -17.53 -17.15
CA ASP A 498 20.32 -18.56 -16.81
C ASP A 498 20.53 -18.69 -15.31
N GLU A 499 20.61 -17.53 -14.59
CA GLU A 499 20.66 -17.53 -13.14
C GLU A 499 19.40 -18.12 -12.52
N LYS A 500 18.19 -17.75 -13.01
CA LYS A 500 16.93 -18.34 -12.56
C LYS A 500 16.87 -19.84 -12.80
N THR A 501 17.36 -20.29 -13.97
CA THR A 501 17.42 -21.71 -14.31
C THR A 501 18.34 -22.44 -13.34
N SER A 502 19.54 -21.92 -13.09
CA SER A 502 20.50 -22.49 -12.14
C SER A 502 19.95 -22.52 -10.71
N ILE A 503 19.30 -21.42 -10.27
CA ILE A 503 18.64 -21.33 -8.96
C ILE A 503 17.51 -22.37 -8.86
N ALA A 504 16.71 -22.50 -9.89
CA ALA A 504 15.61 -23.47 -9.91
C ALA A 504 16.11 -24.91 -9.81
N MET A 505 17.09 -25.28 -10.61
CA MET A 505 17.64 -26.64 -10.64
C MET A 505 18.34 -27.02 -9.33
N ASN A 506 19.18 -26.12 -8.79
CA ASN A 506 20.04 -26.44 -7.66
C ASN A 506 19.33 -26.26 -6.29
N TYR A 507 18.37 -25.32 -6.19
CA TYR A 507 17.79 -24.94 -4.89
C TYR A 507 16.26 -25.11 -4.84
N LEU A 508 15.49 -24.57 -5.83
CA LEU A 508 14.04 -24.54 -5.72
C LEU A 508 13.40 -25.91 -5.91
N ILE A 509 13.82 -26.66 -6.94
CA ILE A 509 13.27 -27.97 -7.23
C ILE A 509 13.52 -28.95 -6.08
N PRO A 510 14.75 -29.13 -5.56
CA PRO A 510 14.98 -29.99 -4.40
C PRO A 510 14.19 -29.59 -3.16
N LYS A 511 14.10 -28.28 -2.90
CA LYS A 511 13.32 -27.73 -1.79
C LYS A 511 11.83 -28.06 -1.94
N GLN A 512 11.26 -27.87 -3.14
CA GLN A 512 9.84 -28.08 -3.38
C GLN A 512 9.48 -29.56 -3.42
N ILE A 513 10.35 -30.43 -3.91
CA ILE A 513 10.20 -31.88 -3.82
C ILE A 513 10.07 -32.31 -2.36
N LYS A 514 10.98 -31.83 -1.51
CA LYS A 514 10.96 -32.11 -0.06
C LYS A 514 9.71 -31.55 0.62
N ASN A 515 9.35 -30.30 0.33
CA ASN A 515 8.23 -29.62 0.96
C ASN A 515 6.86 -30.22 0.60
N ASN A 516 6.74 -30.81 -0.59
CA ASN A 516 5.50 -31.44 -1.04
C ASN A 516 5.50 -32.97 -0.78
N GLY A 517 6.49 -33.50 -0.06
CA GLY A 517 6.53 -34.92 0.36
C GLY A 517 6.87 -35.92 -0.76
N LEU A 518 7.44 -35.45 -1.86
CA LEU A 518 7.94 -36.31 -2.93
C LEU A 518 9.32 -36.88 -2.61
N LYS A 519 9.58 -38.08 -3.08
CA LYS A 519 10.94 -38.66 -3.09
C LYS A 519 11.73 -38.13 -4.28
N LYS A 520 13.06 -38.13 -4.19
CA LYS A 520 13.93 -37.62 -5.25
C LYS A 520 13.73 -38.34 -6.60
N ASP A 521 13.33 -39.63 -6.56
CA ASP A 521 13.16 -40.47 -7.73
C ASP A 521 11.74 -40.44 -8.33
N GLU A 522 10.81 -39.69 -7.72
CA GLU A 522 9.41 -39.62 -8.17
C GLU A 522 9.14 -38.50 -9.18
N LEU A 523 9.95 -37.43 -9.18
CA LEU A 523 9.81 -36.30 -10.10
C LEU A 523 11.16 -35.88 -10.66
N LYS A 524 11.24 -35.78 -12.00
CA LYS A 524 12.35 -35.16 -12.68
C LYS A 524 11.85 -33.99 -13.53
N ILE A 525 12.32 -32.78 -13.22
CA ILE A 525 12.03 -31.57 -14.01
C ILE A 525 13.29 -31.28 -14.86
N GLU A 526 13.13 -31.22 -16.17
CA GLU A 526 14.23 -30.91 -17.08
C GLU A 526 14.48 -29.41 -17.17
N GLU A 527 15.70 -29.03 -17.53
CA GLU A 527 16.08 -27.63 -17.72
C GLU A 527 15.20 -26.96 -18.80
N SER A 528 14.82 -27.70 -19.86
CA SER A 528 13.90 -27.24 -20.89
C SER A 528 12.55 -26.78 -20.34
N ALA A 529 12.01 -27.52 -19.35
CA ALA A 529 10.77 -27.13 -18.67
C ALA A 529 10.96 -25.88 -17.80
N VAL A 530 12.10 -25.77 -17.11
CA VAL A 530 12.40 -24.58 -16.28
C VAL A 530 12.50 -23.33 -17.14
N ARG A 531 13.23 -23.38 -18.25
CA ARG A 531 13.33 -22.27 -19.22
C ARG A 531 11.95 -21.89 -19.78
N SER A 532 11.14 -22.89 -20.12
CA SER A 532 9.76 -22.66 -20.58
C SER A 532 8.88 -22.04 -19.49
N MET A 533 9.03 -22.44 -18.22
CA MET A 533 8.34 -21.81 -17.08
C MET A 533 8.73 -20.33 -16.93
N ILE A 534 10.02 -20.03 -17.01
CA ILE A 534 10.52 -18.65 -16.89
C ILE A 534 9.95 -17.78 -18.02
N ARG A 535 9.92 -18.27 -19.25
CA ARG A 535 9.50 -17.52 -20.44
C ARG A 535 7.99 -17.31 -20.54
N TYR A 536 7.20 -18.34 -20.23
CA TYR A 536 5.78 -18.36 -20.58
C TYR A 536 4.85 -18.37 -19.36
N TYR A 537 5.34 -18.63 -18.15
CA TYR A 537 4.49 -18.72 -16.95
C TYR A 537 4.87 -17.74 -15.83
N THR A 538 6.01 -17.04 -15.96
CA THR A 538 6.45 -16.07 -14.95
C THR A 538 6.89 -14.76 -15.60
N ARG A 539 6.59 -13.65 -14.90
CA ARG A 539 7.05 -12.30 -15.27
C ARG A 539 7.46 -11.59 -13.99
N GLU A 540 8.71 -11.81 -13.59
CA GLU A 540 9.24 -11.29 -12.31
C GLU A 540 10.76 -11.09 -12.39
N ALA A 541 11.29 -10.18 -11.58
CA ALA A 541 12.73 -9.99 -11.44
C ALA A 541 13.40 -11.12 -10.63
N GLY A 542 12.73 -11.63 -9.61
CA GLY A 542 13.20 -12.71 -8.75
C GLY A 542 12.75 -14.09 -9.20
N VAL A 543 12.57 -15.00 -8.24
CA VAL A 543 12.21 -16.42 -8.47
C VAL A 543 10.99 -16.88 -7.66
N ARG A 544 10.21 -15.94 -7.09
CA ARG A 544 9.08 -16.27 -6.20
C ARG A 544 7.90 -16.90 -6.95
N SER A 545 7.56 -16.38 -8.13
CA SER A 545 6.53 -16.97 -8.99
C SER A 545 7.00 -18.28 -9.58
N LEU A 546 8.27 -18.37 -10.00
CA LEU A 546 8.88 -19.61 -10.45
C LEU A 546 8.81 -20.72 -9.38
N GLU A 547 9.11 -20.40 -8.13
CA GLU A 547 8.96 -21.33 -7.00
C GLU A 547 7.51 -21.81 -6.84
N ARG A 548 6.53 -20.91 -7.03
CA ARG A 548 5.10 -21.26 -6.97
C ARG A 548 4.69 -22.20 -8.11
N GLU A 549 5.18 -21.95 -9.32
CA GLU A 549 4.89 -22.81 -10.46
C GLU A 549 5.51 -24.20 -10.28
N ILE A 550 6.76 -24.29 -9.81
CA ILE A 550 7.40 -25.57 -9.43
C ILE A 550 6.57 -26.29 -8.37
N SER A 551 6.11 -25.59 -7.33
CA SER A 551 5.25 -26.17 -6.29
C SER A 551 3.92 -26.68 -6.86
N LYS A 552 3.30 -26.01 -7.85
CA LYS A 552 2.10 -26.50 -8.55
C LYS A 552 2.35 -27.82 -9.25
N ILE A 553 3.49 -27.94 -9.95
CA ILE A 553 3.91 -29.18 -10.60
C ILE A 553 4.04 -30.28 -9.56
N CYS A 554 4.79 -30.04 -8.48
CA CYS A 554 4.96 -31.03 -7.40
C CYS A 554 3.62 -31.52 -6.85
N ARG A 555 2.68 -30.61 -6.54
CA ARG A 555 1.34 -30.98 -6.03
C ARG A 555 0.53 -31.79 -7.04
N LYS A 556 0.60 -31.47 -8.32
CA LYS A 556 -0.09 -32.26 -9.36
C LYS A 556 0.51 -33.64 -9.50
N VAL A 557 1.85 -33.75 -9.46
CA VAL A 557 2.53 -35.04 -9.51
C VAL A 557 2.16 -35.90 -8.29
N VAL A 558 2.16 -35.35 -7.07
CA VAL A 558 1.67 -36.07 -5.86
C VAL A 558 0.27 -36.64 -6.09
N LYS A 559 -0.65 -35.80 -6.62
CA LYS A 559 -2.03 -36.23 -6.93
C LYS A 559 -2.05 -37.36 -7.96
N LEU A 560 -1.24 -37.29 -9.03
CA LEU A 560 -1.21 -38.33 -10.08
C LEU A 560 -0.67 -39.65 -9.56
N LEU A 561 0.39 -39.62 -8.75
CA LEU A 561 0.96 -40.81 -8.11
C LEU A 561 0.00 -41.46 -7.14
N LEU A 562 -0.67 -40.69 -6.25
CA LEU A 562 -1.66 -41.20 -5.31
C LEU A 562 -2.88 -41.81 -6.00
N LEU A 563 -3.32 -41.23 -7.12
CA LEU A 563 -4.41 -41.76 -7.93
C LEU A 563 -3.97 -42.91 -8.86
N LYS A 564 -2.70 -43.32 -8.82
CA LYS A 564 -2.09 -44.35 -9.69
C LYS A 564 -2.35 -44.13 -11.18
N LYS A 565 -2.42 -42.84 -11.60
CA LYS A 565 -2.61 -42.47 -13.01
C LYS A 565 -1.31 -42.41 -13.81
N GLU A 566 -0.20 -42.26 -13.12
CA GLU A 566 1.14 -42.26 -13.69
C GLU A 566 2.07 -43.07 -12.78
N ALA A 567 3.12 -43.67 -13.39
CA ALA A 567 4.18 -44.40 -12.68
C ALA A 567 5.38 -43.49 -12.45
N ALA A 568 6.08 -43.63 -11.33
CA ALA A 568 7.31 -42.89 -11.06
C ALA A 568 8.48 -43.48 -11.90
N PRO A 569 9.43 -42.66 -12.40
CA PRO A 569 9.52 -41.20 -12.26
C PRO A 569 8.66 -40.44 -13.30
N VAL A 570 7.97 -39.41 -12.83
CA VAL A 570 7.27 -38.48 -13.74
C VAL A 570 8.28 -37.46 -14.26
N THR A 571 8.48 -37.43 -15.58
CA THR A 571 9.39 -36.47 -16.22
C THR A 571 8.60 -35.29 -16.77
N VAL A 572 8.99 -34.08 -16.39
CA VAL A 572 8.41 -32.82 -16.88
C VAL A 572 9.41 -32.11 -17.78
N ASN A 573 9.04 -31.94 -19.07
CA ASN A 573 9.80 -31.24 -20.08
C ASN A 573 8.99 -30.09 -20.70
N ALA A 574 9.54 -29.37 -21.66
CA ALA A 574 8.88 -28.24 -22.32
C ALA A 574 7.56 -28.63 -23.00
N ASP A 575 7.47 -29.85 -23.58
CA ASP A 575 6.33 -30.29 -24.40
C ASP A 575 5.13 -30.70 -23.54
N ASN A 576 5.36 -31.25 -22.36
CA ASN A 576 4.29 -31.70 -21.46
C ASN A 576 3.94 -30.71 -20.34
N LEU A 577 4.61 -29.55 -20.32
CA LEU A 577 4.47 -28.55 -19.25
C LEU A 577 3.03 -28.02 -19.13
N GLU A 578 2.30 -27.87 -20.22
CA GLU A 578 0.91 -27.43 -20.26
C GLU A 578 -0.05 -28.38 -19.50
N LYS A 579 0.24 -29.67 -19.40
CA LYS A 579 -0.52 -30.63 -18.59
C LYS A 579 -0.46 -30.25 -17.11
N PHE A 580 0.65 -29.67 -16.67
CA PHE A 580 0.89 -29.30 -15.27
C PHE A 580 0.55 -27.86 -14.94
N LEU A 581 0.77 -26.92 -15.85
CA LEU A 581 0.61 -25.49 -15.57
C LEU A 581 -0.56 -24.81 -16.31
N SER A 582 -1.23 -25.56 -17.20
CA SER A 582 -2.28 -25.04 -18.12
C SER A 582 -1.70 -24.21 -19.25
N VAL A 583 -2.52 -23.37 -19.89
CA VAL A 583 -2.11 -22.54 -21.03
C VAL A 583 -0.99 -21.55 -20.65
N LYS A 584 -0.16 -21.21 -21.62
CA LYS A 584 0.86 -20.18 -21.48
C LYS A 584 0.22 -18.84 -21.12
N MET A 585 0.77 -18.15 -20.12
CA MET A 585 0.24 -16.89 -19.62
C MET A 585 0.87 -15.68 -20.29
N TYR A 586 2.09 -15.84 -20.78
CA TYR A 586 2.87 -14.76 -21.39
C TYR A 586 3.44 -15.21 -22.74
N ASP A 587 3.56 -14.26 -23.65
CA ASP A 587 4.28 -14.47 -24.89
C ASP A 587 5.75 -14.04 -24.72
N PHE A 588 6.67 -14.91 -25.20
CA PHE A 588 8.09 -14.62 -25.23
C PHE A 588 8.46 -14.02 -26.57
N GLY A 589 9.25 -12.94 -26.59
CA GLY A 589 9.70 -12.33 -27.84
C GLY A 589 8.69 -11.31 -28.39
N LEU A 590 8.16 -10.42 -27.53
CA LEU A 590 7.18 -9.37 -27.87
C LEU A 590 7.73 -8.23 -28.74
N ALA A 591 8.98 -8.29 -29.23
CA ALA A 591 9.41 -7.38 -30.31
C ALA A 591 8.45 -7.54 -31.48
N ALA A 592 7.89 -6.44 -31.98
CA ALA A 592 7.05 -6.49 -33.17
C ALA A 592 7.73 -7.28 -34.29
N LYS A 593 6.99 -8.16 -34.95
CA LYS A 593 7.56 -8.99 -36.01
C LYS A 593 7.90 -8.19 -37.27
N GLU A 594 7.32 -7.02 -37.41
CA GLU A 594 7.44 -6.17 -38.58
C GLU A 594 7.75 -4.72 -38.20
N ASN A 595 8.49 -4.03 -39.05
CA ASN A 595 8.78 -2.62 -38.90
C ASN A 595 7.51 -1.81 -39.16
N GLN A 596 7.15 -0.92 -38.26
CA GLN A 596 5.90 -0.17 -38.35
C GLN A 596 6.14 1.34 -38.21
N VAL A 597 5.29 2.12 -38.89
CA VAL A 597 5.30 3.57 -38.75
C VAL A 597 4.61 3.95 -37.41
N GLY A 598 5.30 4.74 -36.62
CA GLY A 598 4.75 5.27 -35.37
C GLY A 598 4.77 4.31 -34.17
N GLN A 599 5.26 3.09 -34.34
CA GLN A 599 5.39 2.15 -33.22
C GLN A 599 6.86 1.95 -32.88
N VAL A 600 7.20 2.20 -31.60
CA VAL A 600 8.58 2.11 -31.09
C VAL A 600 8.60 1.27 -29.81
N THR A 601 9.68 0.53 -29.60
CA THR A 601 9.93 -0.22 -28.39
C THR A 601 10.84 0.59 -27.46
N GLY A 602 10.31 1.06 -26.35
CA GLY A 602 11.06 1.63 -25.26
C GLY A 602 11.44 0.57 -24.21
N LEU A 603 12.34 0.92 -23.31
CA LEU A 603 12.74 0.10 -22.17
C LEU A 603 12.28 0.75 -20.88
N ALA A 604 11.42 0.08 -20.14
CA ALA A 604 10.89 0.52 -18.87
C ALA A 604 11.51 -0.25 -17.70
N TRP A 605 11.57 0.40 -16.55
CA TRP A 605 11.87 -0.23 -15.27
C TRP A 605 10.60 -0.29 -14.43
N THR A 606 10.35 -1.40 -13.79
CA THR A 606 9.21 -1.62 -12.89
C THR A 606 9.68 -2.26 -11.59
N GLU A 607 8.85 -2.23 -10.55
CA GLU A 607 9.16 -2.91 -9.27
C GLU A 607 9.41 -4.42 -9.42
N VAL A 608 8.91 -5.03 -10.48
CA VAL A 608 9.10 -6.46 -10.77
C VAL A 608 10.25 -6.73 -11.74
N GLY A 609 10.98 -5.69 -12.16
CA GLY A 609 12.13 -5.76 -13.08
C GLY A 609 11.96 -4.88 -14.31
N GLY A 610 12.79 -5.12 -15.31
CA GLY A 610 12.68 -4.43 -16.62
C GLY A 610 11.57 -5.01 -17.48
N ASP A 611 10.99 -4.16 -18.34
CA ASP A 611 9.95 -4.51 -19.28
C ASP A 611 10.10 -3.79 -20.62
N LEU A 612 9.52 -4.33 -21.69
CA LEU A 612 9.41 -3.66 -22.98
C LEU A 612 8.18 -2.75 -22.95
N LEU A 613 8.36 -1.50 -23.31
CA LEU A 613 7.30 -0.50 -23.38
C LEU A 613 7.01 -0.19 -24.85
N THR A 614 5.92 -0.69 -25.37
CA THR A 614 5.44 -0.25 -26.67
C THR A 614 4.88 1.16 -26.59
N ILE A 615 5.26 2.03 -27.49
CA ILE A 615 4.75 3.39 -27.63
C ILE A 615 4.23 3.52 -29.05
N GLU A 616 2.99 3.92 -29.19
CA GLU A 616 2.33 4.12 -30.48
C GLU A 616 2.02 5.59 -30.67
N ALA A 617 2.31 6.10 -31.82
CA ALA A 617 1.95 7.45 -32.22
C ALA A 617 1.13 7.39 -33.52
N ALA A 618 0.14 8.24 -33.61
CA ALA A 618 -0.66 8.43 -34.81
C ALA A 618 -0.85 9.91 -35.06
N VAL A 619 -0.92 10.30 -36.34
CA VAL A 619 -1.27 11.66 -36.75
C VAL A 619 -2.51 11.65 -37.61
N MET A 620 -3.40 12.62 -37.40
CA MET A 620 -4.64 12.78 -38.13
C MET A 620 -4.85 14.26 -38.50
N PRO A 621 -5.66 14.59 -39.51
CA PRO A 621 -6.04 15.97 -39.76
C PRO A 621 -6.67 16.62 -38.51
N GLY A 622 -6.22 17.84 -38.15
CA GLY A 622 -6.68 18.47 -36.92
C GLY A 622 -6.19 19.90 -36.77
N LYS A 623 -6.00 20.34 -35.54
CA LYS A 623 -5.62 21.70 -35.14
C LYS A 623 -4.31 21.75 -34.29
N GLY A 624 -3.50 20.73 -34.36
CA GLY A 624 -2.25 20.63 -33.60
C GLY A 624 -2.43 20.16 -32.14
N VAL A 625 -3.57 19.55 -31.81
CA VAL A 625 -3.85 19.06 -30.46
C VAL A 625 -3.05 17.78 -30.21
N ILE A 626 -2.51 17.62 -28.97
CA ILE A 626 -1.92 16.37 -28.52
C ILE A 626 -2.86 15.64 -27.57
N THR A 627 -3.24 14.45 -27.95
CA THR A 627 -3.95 13.49 -27.09
C THR A 627 -2.97 12.44 -26.57
N ARG A 628 -3.08 12.12 -25.29
CA ARG A 628 -2.23 11.12 -24.61
C ARG A 628 -3.11 10.14 -23.89
N THR A 629 -2.84 8.85 -24.08
CA THR A 629 -3.60 7.77 -23.42
C THR A 629 -2.67 6.66 -22.94
N GLY A 630 -3.10 5.85 -21.97
CA GLY A 630 -2.34 4.71 -21.48
C GLY A 630 -1.88 4.83 -20.02
N SER A 631 -2.62 5.56 -19.17
CA SER A 631 -2.35 5.67 -17.72
C SER A 631 -0.95 6.22 -17.40
N ILE A 632 -0.58 7.33 -18.06
CA ILE A 632 0.72 7.99 -17.88
C ILE A 632 0.70 9.04 -16.76
N GLY A 633 1.77 9.08 -15.97
CA GLY A 633 1.99 10.09 -14.94
C GLY A 633 2.45 11.44 -15.49
N ASP A 634 2.67 12.40 -14.61
CA ASP A 634 2.95 13.78 -15.01
C ASP A 634 4.35 13.95 -15.62
N VAL A 635 5.36 13.24 -15.11
CA VAL A 635 6.72 13.25 -15.68
C VAL A 635 6.73 12.75 -17.13
N MET A 636 5.96 11.70 -17.41
CA MET A 636 5.86 11.18 -18.77
C MET A 636 5.09 12.13 -19.71
N LYS A 637 4.08 12.86 -19.18
CA LYS A 637 3.40 13.92 -19.96
C LYS A 637 4.33 15.05 -20.33
N GLU A 638 5.20 15.50 -19.41
CA GLU A 638 6.25 16.49 -19.67
C GLU A 638 7.24 15.97 -20.72
N SER A 639 7.63 14.70 -20.64
CA SER A 639 8.50 14.08 -21.63
C SER A 639 7.90 14.09 -23.04
N VAL A 640 6.57 13.91 -23.17
CA VAL A 640 5.86 14.07 -24.46
C VAL A 640 5.96 15.49 -24.99
N GLU A 641 5.78 16.50 -24.14
CA GLU A 641 5.88 17.91 -24.58
C GLU A 641 7.32 18.27 -24.98
N ALA A 642 8.32 17.79 -24.23
CA ALA A 642 9.72 17.96 -24.57
C ALA A 642 10.03 17.31 -25.94
N ALA A 643 9.61 16.06 -26.15
CA ALA A 643 9.79 15.35 -27.42
C ALA A 643 9.15 16.10 -28.60
N LYS A 644 7.89 16.59 -28.44
CA LYS A 644 7.23 17.42 -29.47
C LYS A 644 8.05 18.66 -29.80
N THR A 645 8.56 19.34 -28.80
CA THR A 645 9.35 20.54 -28.96
C THR A 645 10.64 20.27 -29.74
N VAL A 646 11.33 19.18 -29.42
CA VAL A 646 12.53 18.71 -30.11
C VAL A 646 12.24 18.42 -31.59
N VAL A 647 11.16 17.70 -31.90
CA VAL A 647 10.78 17.37 -33.26
C VAL A 647 10.41 18.66 -34.03
N ARG A 648 9.64 19.56 -33.39
CA ARG A 648 9.24 20.85 -34.02
C ARG A 648 10.44 21.76 -34.29
N SER A 649 11.39 21.84 -33.38
CA SER A 649 12.60 22.65 -33.55
C SER A 649 13.50 22.15 -34.67
N ARG A 650 13.43 20.83 -34.97
CA ARG A 650 14.20 20.16 -36.03
C ARG A 650 13.39 19.82 -37.29
N ALA A 651 12.13 20.30 -37.36
CA ALA A 651 11.17 19.88 -38.37
C ALA A 651 11.74 19.86 -39.79
N ARG A 652 12.36 20.95 -40.19
CA ARG A 652 12.95 21.10 -41.57
C ARG A 652 14.09 20.11 -41.82
N ALA A 653 14.98 19.94 -40.86
CA ALA A 653 16.07 18.97 -40.96
C ALA A 653 15.56 17.55 -41.05
N LEU A 654 14.40 17.26 -40.48
CA LEU A 654 13.72 15.98 -40.48
C LEU A 654 12.76 15.80 -41.66
N GLY A 655 12.65 16.78 -42.57
CA GLY A 655 11.75 16.71 -43.73
C GLY A 655 10.28 16.94 -43.38
N ILE A 656 10.00 17.55 -42.24
CA ILE A 656 8.64 17.83 -41.76
C ILE A 656 8.31 19.29 -42.03
N ALA A 657 7.18 19.53 -42.71
CA ALA A 657 6.73 20.92 -42.94
C ALA A 657 6.26 21.57 -41.64
N ASP A 658 6.59 22.84 -41.41
CA ASP A 658 6.23 23.59 -40.20
C ASP A 658 4.71 23.56 -39.92
N GLU A 659 3.93 23.63 -40.99
CA GLU A 659 2.46 23.59 -40.94
C GLU A 659 1.90 22.25 -40.48
N ALA A 660 2.67 21.17 -40.52
CA ALA A 660 2.20 19.85 -40.11
C ALA A 660 1.80 19.80 -38.63
N PHE A 661 2.47 20.60 -37.79
CA PHE A 661 2.17 20.68 -36.36
C PHE A 661 0.90 21.51 -36.06
N GLU A 662 0.41 22.29 -36.96
CA GLU A 662 -0.79 23.13 -36.83
C GLU A 662 -2.01 22.50 -37.51
N LYS A 663 -1.80 21.67 -38.54
CA LYS A 663 -2.86 21.06 -39.34
C LYS A 663 -3.11 19.57 -38.99
N LYS A 664 -2.32 18.99 -38.11
CA LYS A 664 -2.47 17.58 -37.68
C LYS A 664 -2.52 17.46 -36.19
N ASP A 665 -3.49 16.74 -35.69
CA ASP A 665 -3.56 16.28 -34.32
C ASP A 665 -2.67 15.05 -34.13
N ILE A 666 -2.07 14.95 -32.95
CA ILE A 666 -1.16 13.87 -32.59
C ILE A 666 -1.81 13.06 -31.47
N HIS A 667 -1.88 11.74 -31.63
CA HIS A 667 -2.28 10.85 -30.57
C HIS A 667 -1.11 9.94 -30.20
N ILE A 668 -0.68 9.99 -28.95
CA ILE A 668 0.35 9.09 -28.40
C ILE A 668 -0.34 8.15 -27.43
N HIS A 669 -0.20 6.86 -27.66
CA HIS A 669 -0.78 5.80 -26.85
C HIS A 669 0.30 4.93 -26.25
N PHE A 670 0.17 4.64 -24.97
CA PHE A 670 1.00 3.65 -24.27
C PHE A 670 0.11 2.45 -23.95
N PRO A 671 0.16 1.38 -24.73
CA PRO A 671 -0.61 0.17 -24.49
C PRO A 671 -0.42 -0.36 -23.07
N ASP A 672 -1.34 -1.24 -22.64
CA ASP A 672 -1.34 -1.78 -21.28
C ASP A 672 -1.77 -0.74 -20.21
N GLY A 673 -2.91 -0.08 -20.47
CA GLY A 673 -3.46 1.01 -19.63
C GLY A 673 -3.80 0.64 -18.19
N ALA A 674 -3.85 -0.64 -17.86
CA ALA A 674 -4.05 -1.13 -16.48
C ALA A 674 -2.82 -0.90 -15.58
N THR A 675 -1.63 -0.72 -16.17
CA THR A 675 -0.38 -0.49 -15.43
C THR A 675 -0.02 0.99 -15.51
N PRO A 676 0.02 1.73 -14.39
CA PRO A 676 0.48 3.12 -14.37
C PRO A 676 1.94 3.20 -14.82
N LYS A 677 2.23 4.20 -15.66
CA LYS A 677 3.56 4.43 -16.21
C LYS A 677 3.97 5.87 -15.98
N ASP A 678 5.16 6.07 -15.41
CA ASP A 678 5.72 7.41 -15.22
C ASP A 678 7.24 7.38 -15.30
N GLY A 679 7.83 8.47 -15.78
CA GLY A 679 9.28 8.65 -15.85
C GLY A 679 9.76 9.31 -17.13
N PRO A 680 10.93 9.97 -17.09
CA PRO A 680 11.47 10.74 -18.23
C PRO A 680 12.15 9.87 -19.28
N SER A 681 12.46 8.60 -18.97
CA SER A 681 13.34 7.72 -19.79
C SER A 681 12.74 7.27 -21.14
N ALA A 682 11.48 7.60 -21.42
CA ALA A 682 10.83 7.33 -22.71
C ALA A 682 11.03 8.47 -23.74
N GLY A 683 11.70 9.55 -23.38
CA GLY A 683 11.82 10.75 -24.21
C GLY A 683 12.35 10.51 -25.61
N ILE A 684 13.44 9.75 -25.77
CA ILE A 684 13.99 9.42 -27.08
C ILE A 684 13.05 8.52 -27.89
N ALA A 685 12.35 7.60 -27.24
CA ALA A 685 11.40 6.71 -27.90
C ALA A 685 10.18 7.50 -28.42
N ILE A 686 9.63 8.37 -27.60
CA ILE A 686 8.51 9.26 -27.99
C ILE A 686 8.94 10.13 -29.18
N THR A 687 10.14 10.72 -29.12
CA THR A 687 10.69 11.53 -30.19
C THR A 687 10.78 10.73 -31.50
N THR A 688 11.30 9.51 -31.44
CA THR A 688 11.44 8.61 -32.59
C THR A 688 10.08 8.24 -33.18
N ALA A 689 9.08 7.93 -32.33
CA ALA A 689 7.71 7.66 -32.77
C ALA A 689 7.09 8.87 -33.49
N LEU A 690 7.28 10.08 -32.96
CA LEU A 690 6.79 11.31 -33.56
C LEU A 690 7.43 11.56 -34.93
N VAL A 691 8.77 11.44 -35.03
CA VAL A 691 9.48 11.58 -36.31
C VAL A 691 8.97 10.57 -37.32
N SER A 692 8.79 9.32 -36.91
CA SER A 692 8.29 8.25 -37.78
C SER A 692 6.92 8.57 -38.37
N VAL A 693 5.95 9.00 -37.57
CA VAL A 693 4.57 9.29 -38.07
C VAL A 693 4.53 10.53 -38.94
N PHE A 694 5.36 11.53 -38.69
CA PHE A 694 5.39 12.74 -39.51
C PHE A 694 6.10 12.50 -40.85
N THR A 695 7.13 11.66 -40.88
CA THR A 695 7.92 11.36 -42.08
C THR A 695 7.40 10.15 -42.86
N GLY A 696 6.55 9.31 -42.21
CA GLY A 696 6.10 8.05 -42.79
C GLY A 696 7.21 6.98 -42.89
N ILE A 697 8.30 7.13 -42.14
CA ILE A 697 9.42 6.18 -42.14
C ILE A 697 9.19 5.13 -41.04
N PRO A 698 9.17 3.84 -41.37
CA PRO A 698 9.00 2.79 -40.34
C PRO A 698 10.17 2.77 -39.35
N ILE A 699 9.86 2.36 -38.14
CA ILE A 699 10.81 2.12 -37.06
C ILE A 699 11.20 0.64 -37.10
N ARG A 700 12.46 0.33 -36.89
CA ARG A 700 12.96 -1.03 -36.82
C ARG A 700 12.41 -1.75 -35.57
N SER A 701 11.82 -2.90 -35.80
CA SER A 701 11.22 -3.73 -34.75
C SER A 701 12.25 -4.42 -33.83
N ASP A 702 13.47 -4.60 -34.31
CA ASP A 702 14.58 -5.23 -33.59
C ASP A 702 15.37 -4.23 -32.69
N VAL A 703 14.96 -2.96 -32.66
CA VAL A 703 15.59 -1.89 -31.88
C VAL A 703 14.73 -1.52 -30.65
N ALA A 704 15.38 -1.45 -29.51
CA ALA A 704 14.76 -0.83 -28.33
C ALA A 704 15.63 0.32 -27.80
N MET A 705 15.02 1.27 -27.12
CA MET A 705 15.73 2.44 -26.68
C MET A 705 15.25 2.96 -25.32
N THR A 706 16.14 3.65 -24.62
CA THR A 706 15.83 4.35 -23.39
C THR A 706 16.71 5.58 -23.25
N GLY A 707 16.14 6.67 -22.78
CA GLY A 707 16.86 7.93 -22.58
C GLY A 707 15.89 9.08 -22.33
N GLU A 708 16.24 9.96 -21.42
CA GLU A 708 15.58 11.25 -21.27
C GLU A 708 16.06 12.18 -22.37
N ILE A 709 15.20 13.09 -22.81
CA ILE A 709 15.54 14.02 -23.89
C ILE A 709 15.48 15.46 -23.41
N THR A 710 16.52 16.23 -23.71
CA THR A 710 16.50 17.68 -23.50
C THR A 710 15.88 18.40 -24.71
N LEU A 711 15.47 19.66 -24.54
CA LEU A 711 14.95 20.50 -25.64
C LEU A 711 15.96 20.69 -26.77
N ARG A 712 17.26 20.49 -26.49
CA ARG A 712 18.35 20.54 -27.49
C ARG A 712 18.56 19.21 -28.21
N GLY A 713 17.84 18.13 -27.79
CA GLY A 713 17.97 16.79 -28.35
C GLY A 713 19.17 16.01 -27.81
N GLU A 714 19.75 16.44 -26.71
CA GLU A 714 20.75 15.67 -25.97
C GLU A 714 20.06 14.58 -25.16
N VAL A 715 20.66 13.39 -25.11
CA VAL A 715 20.13 12.23 -24.41
C VAL A 715 20.78 12.14 -23.05
N LEU A 716 19.96 12.28 -22.00
CA LEU A 716 20.42 12.25 -20.61
C LEU A 716 20.37 10.83 -20.02
N PRO A 717 21.18 10.58 -18.97
CA PRO A 717 21.27 9.27 -18.33
C PRO A 717 19.98 8.87 -17.61
N ILE A 718 19.81 7.55 -17.47
CA ILE A 718 18.63 6.93 -16.86
C ILE A 718 19.01 5.95 -15.76
N GLY A 719 18.04 5.61 -14.91
CA GLY A 719 18.19 4.55 -13.91
C GLY A 719 17.72 3.18 -14.41
N GLY A 720 18.20 2.12 -13.74
CA GLY A 720 17.74 0.75 -13.97
C GLY A 720 18.19 0.16 -15.30
N LEU A 721 19.38 0.52 -15.80
CA LEU A 721 19.90 0.04 -17.10
C LEU A 721 20.00 -1.48 -17.13
N LYS A 722 20.45 -2.13 -16.06
CA LYS A 722 20.60 -3.59 -15.98
C LYS A 722 19.27 -4.28 -16.26
N GLU A 723 18.22 -3.90 -15.53
CA GLU A 723 16.88 -4.47 -15.68
C GLU A 723 16.30 -4.23 -17.06
N LYS A 724 16.53 -3.05 -17.64
CA LYS A 724 16.09 -2.67 -18.97
C LYS A 724 16.75 -3.52 -20.05
N LEU A 725 18.07 -3.74 -19.98
CA LEU A 725 18.77 -4.59 -20.94
C LEU A 725 18.42 -6.06 -20.77
N LEU A 726 18.17 -6.54 -19.55
CA LEU A 726 17.63 -7.87 -19.31
C LEU A 726 16.24 -8.06 -19.95
N ALA A 727 15.40 -7.03 -19.93
CA ALA A 727 14.12 -7.06 -20.63
C ALA A 727 14.29 -7.06 -22.15
N ALA A 728 15.19 -6.26 -22.68
CA ALA A 728 15.53 -6.26 -24.11
C ALA A 728 16.00 -7.65 -24.57
N HIS A 729 16.87 -8.29 -23.81
CA HIS A 729 17.33 -9.65 -24.07
C HIS A 729 16.18 -10.66 -24.08
N ARG A 730 15.32 -10.62 -23.06
CA ARG A 730 14.13 -11.50 -23.00
C ARG A 730 13.17 -11.26 -24.16
N GLY A 731 13.02 -10.00 -24.56
CA GLY A 731 12.16 -9.59 -25.68
C GLY A 731 12.69 -9.92 -27.06
N GLY A 732 13.94 -10.43 -27.18
CA GLY A 732 14.56 -10.76 -28.47
C GLY A 732 15.07 -9.55 -29.26
N ILE A 733 15.27 -8.40 -28.58
CA ILE A 733 15.84 -7.17 -29.17
C ILE A 733 17.30 -7.45 -29.57
N LYS A 734 17.68 -6.97 -30.76
CA LYS A 734 19.04 -7.09 -31.27
C LYS A 734 19.89 -5.87 -31.04
N LEU A 735 19.29 -4.68 -31.04
CA LEU A 735 19.97 -3.41 -30.87
C LEU A 735 19.33 -2.60 -29.74
N ALA A 736 20.12 -2.26 -28.74
CA ALA A 736 19.67 -1.40 -27.63
C ALA A 736 20.40 -0.05 -27.67
N LEU A 737 19.63 1.05 -27.74
CA LEU A 737 20.16 2.41 -27.70
C LEU A 737 20.08 2.93 -26.28
N ILE A 738 21.22 3.32 -25.71
CA ILE A 738 21.35 3.78 -24.32
C ILE A 738 22.04 5.14 -24.28
N PRO A 739 21.83 5.97 -23.25
CA PRO A 739 22.58 7.22 -23.08
C PRO A 739 24.09 6.97 -22.93
N GLU A 740 24.91 7.85 -23.48
CA GLU A 740 26.37 7.76 -23.40
C GLU A 740 26.88 7.71 -21.98
N GLU A 741 26.29 8.49 -21.07
CA GLU A 741 26.67 8.53 -19.67
C GLU A 741 26.37 7.23 -18.89
N ASN A 742 25.51 6.36 -19.41
CA ASN A 742 25.22 5.06 -18.83
C ASN A 742 26.21 3.96 -19.27
N VAL A 743 27.24 4.26 -20.05
CA VAL A 743 28.31 3.30 -20.40
C VAL A 743 28.99 2.75 -19.14
N LYS A 744 29.14 3.58 -18.10
CA LYS A 744 29.67 3.14 -16.79
C LYS A 744 28.85 2.02 -16.15
N ASP A 745 27.54 1.98 -16.40
CA ASP A 745 26.63 1.00 -15.79
C ASP A 745 26.71 -0.37 -16.51
N LEU A 746 27.37 -0.43 -17.68
CA LEU A 746 27.58 -1.68 -18.42
C LEU A 746 28.48 -2.67 -17.68
N ILE A 747 29.25 -2.22 -16.68
CA ILE A 747 30.07 -3.09 -15.85
C ILE A 747 29.21 -4.09 -15.05
N ASP A 748 27.96 -3.70 -14.76
CA ASP A 748 27.01 -4.51 -13.98
C ASP A 748 26.14 -5.45 -14.85
N ILE A 749 26.31 -5.39 -16.17
CA ILE A 749 25.56 -6.22 -17.12
C ILE A 749 26.29 -7.55 -17.32
N PRO A 750 25.61 -8.69 -17.21
CA PRO A 750 26.20 -9.99 -17.46
C PRO A 750 26.69 -10.14 -18.92
N ASP A 751 27.81 -10.86 -19.10
CA ASP A 751 28.44 -10.98 -20.40
C ASP A 751 27.59 -11.71 -21.43
N ASN A 752 26.75 -12.67 -21.02
CA ASN A 752 25.79 -13.33 -21.90
C ASN A 752 24.80 -12.35 -22.55
N VAL A 753 24.39 -11.31 -21.82
CA VAL A 753 23.51 -10.24 -22.34
C VAL A 753 24.27 -9.28 -23.23
N LYS A 754 25.51 -8.88 -22.85
CA LYS A 754 26.36 -8.01 -23.68
C LYS A 754 26.69 -8.66 -25.04
N ASN A 755 26.87 -9.97 -25.06
CA ASN A 755 27.18 -10.72 -26.29
C ASN A 755 25.95 -10.99 -27.15
N ALA A 756 24.75 -10.94 -26.58
CA ALA A 756 23.50 -11.24 -27.28
C ALA A 756 22.82 -10.01 -27.89
N ILE A 757 23.12 -8.83 -27.38
CA ILE A 757 22.51 -7.56 -27.83
C ILE A 757 23.63 -6.59 -28.18
N GLU A 758 23.53 -5.98 -29.35
CA GLU A 758 24.37 -4.84 -29.71
C GLU A 758 23.92 -3.63 -28.87
N ILE A 759 24.79 -3.12 -28.02
CA ILE A 759 24.49 -1.97 -27.13
C ILE A 759 25.23 -0.76 -27.68
N VAL A 760 24.48 0.24 -28.17
CA VAL A 760 25.05 1.44 -28.75
C VAL A 760 24.77 2.65 -27.86
N PRO A 761 25.84 3.29 -27.32
CA PRO A 761 25.72 4.54 -26.62
C PRO A 761 25.38 5.68 -27.58
N VAL A 762 24.44 6.53 -27.16
CA VAL A 762 23.99 7.68 -27.97
C VAL A 762 23.96 8.93 -27.08
N ARG A 763 24.50 10.03 -27.63
CA ARG A 763 24.48 11.36 -26.98
C ARG A 763 23.41 12.28 -27.55
N TRP A 764 23.11 12.13 -28.85
CA TRP A 764 22.20 12.99 -29.57
C TRP A 764 21.08 12.21 -30.22
N ILE A 765 19.90 12.82 -30.26
CA ILE A 765 18.70 12.21 -30.89
C ILE A 765 18.91 11.91 -32.37
N ASP A 766 19.74 12.69 -33.06
CA ASP A 766 20.03 12.47 -34.48
C ASP A 766 20.66 11.10 -34.73
N LYS A 767 21.51 10.63 -33.81
CA LYS A 767 22.10 9.27 -33.88
C LYS A 767 21.08 8.19 -33.58
N VAL A 768 20.14 8.47 -32.63
CA VAL A 768 19.02 7.55 -32.34
C VAL A 768 18.16 7.37 -33.59
N LEU A 769 17.77 8.45 -34.27
CA LEU A 769 16.96 8.40 -35.49
C LEU A 769 17.67 7.68 -36.61
N GLU A 770 18.99 7.89 -36.76
CA GLU A 770 19.79 7.18 -37.75
C GLU A 770 19.76 5.66 -37.61
N LEU A 771 19.78 5.16 -36.36
CA LEU A 771 19.87 3.73 -36.06
C LEU A 771 18.48 3.06 -35.93
N ALA A 772 17.48 3.80 -35.48
CA ALA A 772 16.16 3.28 -35.21
C ALA A 772 15.22 3.31 -36.42
N LEU A 773 15.37 4.26 -37.34
CA LEU A 773 14.54 4.36 -38.53
C LEU A 773 15.14 3.51 -39.66
N GLU A 774 14.31 2.93 -40.54
CA GLU A 774 14.75 2.17 -41.72
C GLU A 774 15.60 2.99 -42.68
N ARG A 775 15.33 4.31 -42.75
CA ARG A 775 16.10 5.27 -43.57
C ARG A 775 16.16 6.62 -42.88
N LYS A 776 17.20 7.39 -43.14
CA LYS A 776 17.32 8.74 -42.63
C LYS A 776 16.23 9.64 -43.22
N PRO A 777 15.61 10.52 -42.42
CA PRO A 777 14.77 11.61 -42.93
C PRO A 777 15.58 12.51 -43.89
N VAL A 778 14.90 12.96 -44.95
CA VAL A 778 15.51 13.88 -45.90
C VAL A 778 15.11 15.30 -45.58
N ALA A 779 16.06 16.15 -45.32
CA ALA A 779 15.81 17.57 -44.97
C ALA A 779 15.03 18.28 -46.10
N LEU A 780 14.11 19.16 -45.69
CA LEU A 780 13.47 20.08 -46.64
C LEU A 780 14.46 21.13 -47.07
N PRO A 781 14.43 21.58 -48.33
CA PRO A 781 15.25 22.68 -48.79
C PRO A 781 14.94 23.95 -48.01
N ASP A 782 15.96 24.83 -47.89
CA ASP A 782 15.74 26.13 -47.26
C ASP A 782 14.66 26.91 -47.98
N PRO A 783 13.77 27.63 -47.26
CA PRO A 783 12.70 28.39 -47.89
C PRO A 783 13.28 29.47 -48.78
N THR A 784 12.74 29.55 -49.96
CA THR A 784 13.11 30.63 -50.85
C THR A 784 12.71 31.99 -50.28
N PRO A 785 13.41 33.11 -50.60
CA PRO A 785 13.01 34.43 -50.15
C PRO A 785 11.57 34.79 -50.49
N GLU A 786 11.01 34.23 -51.58
CA GLU A 786 9.63 34.43 -52.00
C GLU A 786 8.64 33.68 -51.10
N GLU A 787 8.98 32.49 -50.60
CA GLU A 787 8.15 31.76 -49.64
C GLU A 787 8.16 32.40 -48.24
N LEU A 788 9.30 32.93 -47.83
CA LEU A 788 9.42 33.75 -46.60
C LEU A 788 8.56 35.02 -46.69
N ALA A 789 8.58 35.70 -47.81
CA ALA A 789 7.77 36.88 -48.04
C ALA A 789 6.26 36.56 -48.07
N LYS A 790 5.85 35.42 -48.66
CA LYS A 790 4.47 34.97 -48.61
C LYS A 790 3.99 34.63 -47.20
N LYS A 791 4.79 33.90 -46.42
CA LYS A 791 4.48 33.58 -44.99
C LYS A 791 4.37 34.83 -44.14
N ALA A 792 5.25 35.83 -44.37
CA ALA A 792 5.17 37.11 -43.67
C ALA A 792 3.92 37.88 -44.03
N ALA A 793 3.51 37.88 -45.27
CA ALA A 793 2.28 38.55 -45.74
C ALA A 793 1.00 37.84 -45.25
N GLU A 794 0.99 36.52 -45.12
CA GLU A 794 -0.12 35.73 -44.53
C GLU A 794 -0.23 35.97 -43.04
N ALA A 795 0.89 36.01 -42.30
CA ALA A 795 0.95 36.31 -40.89
C ALA A 795 0.45 37.72 -40.58
N SER A 796 0.82 38.72 -41.43
CA SER A 796 0.33 40.10 -41.34
C SER A 796 -1.19 40.18 -41.56
N LYS A 797 -1.75 39.45 -42.55
CA LYS A 797 -3.19 39.37 -42.82
C LYS A 797 -3.97 38.65 -41.72
N ALA A 798 -3.38 37.65 -41.04
CA ALA A 798 -3.99 36.96 -39.89
C ALA A 798 -4.05 37.91 -38.66
N ASN A 799 -3.00 38.70 -38.40
CA ASN A 799 -2.99 39.70 -37.33
C ASN A 799 -3.95 40.88 -37.59
N GLU A 800 -4.10 41.30 -38.84
CA GLU A 800 -5.12 42.31 -39.20
C GLU A 800 -6.56 41.80 -39.01
N LYS A 801 -6.82 40.53 -39.27
CA LYS A 801 -8.15 39.93 -38.99
C LYS A 801 -8.45 39.78 -37.50
N ILE A 802 -7.45 39.56 -36.65
CA ILE A 802 -7.60 39.52 -35.20
C ILE A 802 -7.83 40.93 -34.64
N SER A 803 -7.11 41.94 -35.12
CA SER A 803 -7.30 43.30 -34.68
C SER A 803 -8.61 43.95 -35.17
N SER A 804 -9.14 43.51 -36.31
CA SER A 804 -10.45 44.00 -36.82
C SER A 804 -11.64 43.24 -36.22
N GLY A 805 -11.45 42.07 -35.58
CA GLY A 805 -12.48 41.26 -34.91
C GLY A 805 -12.81 41.70 -33.48
N GLU A 806 -11.90 42.41 -32.81
CA GLU A 806 -12.14 42.94 -31.45
C GLU A 806 -12.84 44.30 -31.40
N ALA A 807 -12.98 44.99 -32.54
CA ALA A 807 -13.64 46.31 -32.61
C ALA A 807 -15.19 46.25 -32.77
N LEU A 808 -15.81 45.08 -32.70
CA LEU A 808 -17.28 44.92 -32.86
C LEU A 808 -17.93 44.10 -31.73
N LYS A 809 -17.53 44.31 -30.51
CA LYS A 809 -18.31 43.88 -29.31
C LYS A 809 -18.10 44.87 -28.17
N HIS A 810 -18.81 45.99 -28.25
CA HIS A 810 -19.28 46.75 -27.09
C HIS A 810 -20.76 47.02 -27.22
#